data_6cf160c9997bf7b9d86295eef9bc1e1a
#
_entry.id   6cf160c9997bf7b9d86295eef9bc1e1a
#
_cell.length_a   1.000
_cell.length_b   1.000
_cell.length_c   1.000
_cell.angle_alpha   90.00
_cell.angle_beta   90.00
_cell.angle_gamma   90.00
#
_symmetry.space_group_name_H-M   'P 1'
#
loop_
_entity.id
_entity.type
_entity.pdbx_description
1 polymer ?
#
loop_
_entity_poly.entity_id
_entity_poly.type
_entity_poly.pdbx_seq_one_letter_code
_entity_poly.pdbx_strand_id
1 'polypeptide(L)'
;MSRAGNNGRGWFIGLRKDQLGARLLMMLNSIRLAEDYGTDFRINWFPRGAMAPKLDTPSDLFAQAFIDRHFIDNESFEALDSLTRPLWSFLKDKTPERLETHLAGGGHVLLDEGFEIVEFPWEDGGDLRGRFRGFISRIGFNPVVQRHIEEIETAMAQGSGRVVAYHIRRGDILNEDPWKHKEWPAKIEPDELYSAYLEKNAGAGALVFSDQAESIARFTTAHSHVRSITDLVDLEGCKPVQRDFLELFAMSRASEIVAPPISAFSRAAARLSGQERKCFHEVMTLAERDAAYEHLVSRFNAGVENFITPSEAAHVYVKLARRLQETGREAEAWEIGQSILDAGADNAFMALMHATNGIYLSKWDEALVHVETALAHPNQWQENYISGLAIRAHILGALGKRFGARRSFLRAFWQKPMLPDVTVLGSFMIKRGRLKPGATLPFDRATLMALPVRYQQTNIVVQQAKILRRRAADLSTIAIEWPWFPLDGKTGRLLQSTQELEAMRARLLAHEGCVPGAGPFSFCALLEARMGRLDEAFARNTEAVAQAPDDPLVRKRQAEILMARGDHAGALAEMDACRTGAPDHAFWHFLTGQIHEQAGDMVAARGCFELASEMDDSTAELHAYLAELCRRMGDEDAAVTALDRAAEIAPNQQRYRNRRDRLLRKQA
;
A
#
# COMPACT_ATOMS: atom_id res chain seq x y z
N MET A 1 -8.60 1.93 51.68
CA MET A 1 -8.00 2.10 50.36
C MET A 1 -7.79 3.59 50.10
N SER A 2 -6.54 4.05 50.17
CA SER A 2 -6.17 5.47 50.07
C SER A 2 -6.37 5.98 48.65
N ARG A 3 -7.31 6.91 48.43
CA ARG A 3 -7.45 7.71 47.21
C ARG A 3 -6.26 8.67 47.10
N ALA A 4 -5.13 8.20 46.63
CA ALA A 4 -4.01 9.09 46.33
C ALA A 4 -4.29 9.82 45.01
N GLY A 5 -4.48 11.14 45.07
CA GLY A 5 -4.16 12.11 44.04
C GLY A 5 -5.02 12.16 42.78
N ASN A 6 -6.34 12.13 42.89
CA ASN A 6 -7.16 12.59 41.75
C ASN A 6 -7.60 14.06 42.05
N ASN A 7 -6.96 15.02 41.37
CA ASN A 7 -7.30 16.45 41.45
C ASN A 7 -8.67 16.78 40.79
N GLY A 8 -9.57 15.80 40.61
CA GLY A 8 -10.85 15.96 39.89
C GLY A 8 -10.72 15.98 38.38
N ARG A 9 -9.51 15.87 37.82
CA ARG A 9 -9.27 15.83 36.36
C ARG A 9 -9.60 14.45 35.78
N GLY A 10 -10.01 14.43 34.54
CA GLY A 10 -10.23 13.19 33.76
C GLY A 10 -8.93 12.41 33.49
N TRP A 11 -9.07 11.22 32.97
CA TRP A 11 -7.96 10.30 32.71
C TRP A 11 -7.75 10.07 31.23
N PHE A 12 -6.52 9.67 30.85
CA PHE A 12 -6.28 8.99 29.59
C PHE A 12 -6.50 7.48 29.79
N ILE A 13 -7.41 6.90 28.99
CA ILE A 13 -7.79 5.48 29.10
C ILE A 13 -7.30 4.76 27.87
N GLY A 14 -6.30 3.91 28.04
CA GLY A 14 -5.78 3.08 26.95
C GLY A 14 -6.59 1.79 26.79
N LEU A 15 -7.05 1.53 25.55
CA LEU A 15 -7.71 0.28 25.18
C LEU A 15 -7.21 -0.17 23.81
N ARG A 16 -6.59 -1.33 23.74
CA ARG A 16 -6.15 -1.92 22.48
C ARG A 16 -6.35 -3.44 22.47
N LYS A 17 -6.91 -3.97 21.38
CA LYS A 17 -7.20 -5.40 21.21
C LYS A 17 -6.15 -6.16 20.39
N ASP A 18 -5.10 -5.48 19.95
CA ASP A 18 -4.01 -6.08 19.17
C ASP A 18 -3.02 -6.90 20.00
N GLN A 19 -1.92 -7.34 19.37
CA GLN A 19 -0.83 -8.04 20.00
C GLN A 19 0.01 -7.12 20.89
N LEU A 20 0.95 -7.69 21.63
CA LEU A 20 1.73 -7.06 22.70
C LEU A 20 2.33 -5.70 22.30
N GLY A 21 3.01 -5.61 21.17
CA GLY A 21 3.69 -4.37 20.75
C GLY A 21 2.75 -3.18 20.63
N ALA A 22 1.56 -3.39 20.06
CA ALA A 22 0.56 -2.33 19.94
C ALA A 22 -0.04 -1.93 21.29
N ARG A 23 -0.21 -2.87 22.21
CA ARG A 23 -0.69 -2.61 23.58
C ARG A 23 0.33 -1.82 24.40
N LEU A 24 1.60 -2.16 24.28
CA LEU A 24 2.68 -1.43 24.97
C LEU A 24 2.80 0.00 24.44
N LEU A 25 2.73 0.20 23.15
CA LEU A 25 2.81 1.55 22.58
C LEU A 25 1.60 2.41 22.99
N MET A 26 0.40 1.83 22.98
CA MET A 26 -0.80 2.50 23.51
C MET A 26 -0.63 2.87 24.99
N MET A 27 -0.07 1.94 25.81
CA MET A 27 0.21 2.21 27.23
C MET A 27 1.21 3.35 27.41
N LEU A 28 2.31 3.36 26.64
CA LEU A 28 3.31 4.43 26.71
C LEU A 28 2.75 5.78 26.26
N ASN A 29 1.90 5.79 25.22
CA ASN A 29 1.17 7.00 24.85
C ASN A 29 0.27 7.50 26.00
N SER A 30 -0.42 6.57 26.70
CA SER A 30 -1.28 6.92 27.83
C SER A 30 -0.47 7.49 29.01
N ILE A 31 0.68 6.89 29.33
CA ILE A 31 1.61 7.37 30.36
C ILE A 31 2.12 8.77 30.02
N ARG A 32 2.63 8.95 28.80
CA ARG A 32 3.17 10.23 28.31
C ARG A 32 2.12 11.33 28.40
N LEU A 33 0.93 11.10 27.86
CA LEU A 33 -0.13 12.09 27.88
C LEU A 33 -0.59 12.42 29.30
N ALA A 34 -0.65 11.43 30.19
CA ALA A 34 -0.98 11.67 31.59
C ALA A 34 0.06 12.56 32.27
N GLU A 35 1.35 12.36 32.04
CA GLU A 35 2.42 13.20 32.55
C GLU A 35 2.37 14.62 31.97
N ASP A 36 2.23 14.76 30.66
CA ASP A 36 2.25 16.07 29.98
C ASP A 36 1.04 16.95 30.33
N TYR A 37 -0.12 16.34 30.60
CA TYR A 37 -1.34 17.06 30.97
C TYR A 37 -1.64 17.06 32.47
N GLY A 38 -0.71 16.60 33.32
CA GLY A 38 -0.83 16.61 34.77
C GLY A 38 -2.07 15.86 35.28
N THR A 39 -2.35 14.69 34.70
CA THR A 39 -3.46 13.82 35.06
C THR A 39 -2.98 12.39 35.27
N ASP A 40 -3.89 11.43 35.40
CA ASP A 40 -3.57 10.01 35.58
C ASP A 40 -4.00 9.21 34.32
N PHE A 41 -3.59 7.96 34.24
CA PHE A 41 -4.00 7.06 33.17
C PHE A 41 -4.62 5.78 33.71
N ARG A 42 -5.45 5.16 32.87
CA ARG A 42 -5.99 3.81 33.11
C ARG A 42 -5.81 2.96 31.87
N ILE A 43 -5.66 1.64 32.07
CA ILE A 43 -5.49 0.67 31.00
C ILE A 43 -6.61 -0.36 31.09
N ASN A 44 -7.40 -0.47 30.07
CA ASN A 44 -8.26 -1.63 29.87
C ASN A 44 -7.49 -2.68 29.06
N TRP A 45 -6.96 -3.68 29.75
CA TRP A 45 -6.19 -4.77 29.15
C TRP A 45 -7.14 -5.87 28.71
N PHE A 46 -7.80 -5.67 27.57
CA PHE A 46 -8.85 -6.56 27.08
C PHE A 46 -8.32 -7.98 26.77
N PRO A 47 -8.89 -9.04 27.36
CA PRO A 47 -8.55 -10.41 27.01
C PRO A 47 -8.88 -10.73 25.56
N ARG A 48 -8.07 -11.56 24.91
CA ARG A 48 -8.29 -12.01 23.53
C ARG A 48 -8.72 -13.49 23.44
N GLY A 49 -8.68 -14.22 24.55
CA GLY A 49 -9.04 -15.61 24.61
C GLY A 49 -8.22 -16.46 23.62
N ALA A 50 -8.89 -17.33 22.88
CA ALA A 50 -8.23 -18.25 21.94
C ALA A 50 -7.37 -17.56 20.85
N MET A 51 -7.58 -16.28 20.57
CA MET A 51 -6.80 -15.56 19.55
C MET A 51 -5.41 -15.11 20.01
N ALA A 52 -5.20 -14.89 21.29
CA ALA A 52 -3.91 -14.54 21.88
C ALA A 52 -3.89 -14.83 23.40
N PRO A 53 -4.02 -16.10 23.81
CA PRO A 53 -4.19 -16.48 25.22
C PRO A 53 -3.00 -16.05 26.09
N LYS A 54 -1.82 -15.92 25.53
CA LYS A 54 -0.63 -15.43 26.23
C LYS A 54 -0.75 -14.00 26.77
N LEU A 55 -1.72 -13.21 26.28
CA LEU A 55 -1.96 -11.85 26.73
C LEU A 55 -3.08 -11.73 27.78
N ASP A 56 -3.74 -12.82 28.14
CA ASP A 56 -4.92 -12.77 29.02
C ASP A 56 -4.54 -12.62 30.50
N THR A 57 -3.27 -12.83 30.86
CA THR A 57 -2.77 -12.75 32.23
C THR A 57 -1.79 -11.55 32.38
N PRO A 58 -2.25 -10.35 32.69
CA PRO A 58 -1.38 -9.17 32.82
C PRO A 58 -0.24 -9.33 33.83
N SER A 59 -0.46 -10.10 34.93
CA SER A 59 0.55 -10.36 35.95
C SER A 59 1.75 -11.17 35.46
N ASP A 60 1.67 -11.75 34.26
CA ASP A 60 2.84 -12.38 33.62
C ASP A 60 3.88 -11.34 33.17
N LEU A 61 3.47 -10.11 32.96
CA LEU A 61 4.36 -8.99 32.58
C LEU A 61 4.51 -7.96 33.70
N PHE A 62 3.43 -7.59 34.37
CA PHE A 62 3.37 -6.41 35.21
C PHE A 62 3.34 -6.80 36.70
N ALA A 63 3.92 -5.94 37.52
CA ALA A 63 3.82 -6.05 38.98
C ALA A 63 2.38 -5.84 39.46
N GLN A 64 1.94 -6.59 40.47
CA GLN A 64 0.58 -6.50 40.97
C GLN A 64 0.21 -5.09 41.41
N ALA A 65 1.13 -4.36 42.06
CA ALA A 65 0.91 -2.98 42.48
C ALA A 65 0.66 -2.02 41.29
N PHE A 66 1.29 -2.28 40.14
CA PHE A 66 1.04 -1.51 38.91
C PHE A 66 -0.33 -1.83 38.30
N ILE A 67 -0.70 -3.11 38.31
CA ILE A 67 -2.03 -3.57 37.87
C ILE A 67 -3.11 -2.95 38.74
N ASP A 68 -3.02 -3.08 40.04
CA ASP A 68 -4.02 -2.57 41.00
C ASP A 68 -4.23 -1.06 40.88
N ARG A 69 -3.17 -0.35 40.51
CA ARG A 69 -3.22 1.11 40.37
C ARG A 69 -3.77 1.58 39.05
N HIS A 70 -3.41 0.92 37.94
CA HIS A 70 -3.61 1.45 36.61
C HIS A 70 -4.56 0.65 35.73
N PHE A 71 -4.83 -0.64 36.03
CA PHE A 71 -5.72 -1.44 35.19
C PHE A 71 -7.17 -1.27 35.67
N ILE A 72 -8.08 -1.27 34.70
CA ILE A 72 -9.53 -1.29 34.94
C ILE A 72 -10.15 -2.43 34.14
N ASP A 73 -11.18 -3.05 34.71
CA ASP A 73 -11.98 -4.07 34.02
C ASP A 73 -13.00 -3.46 33.06
N ASN A 74 -13.70 -4.32 32.32
CA ASN A 74 -14.67 -3.87 31.33
C ASN A 74 -15.88 -3.17 31.98
N GLU A 75 -16.35 -3.63 33.12
CA GLU A 75 -17.48 -3.03 33.81
C GLU A 75 -17.14 -1.60 34.27
N SER A 76 -15.98 -1.42 34.88
CA SER A 76 -15.45 -0.12 35.28
C SER A 76 -15.24 0.80 34.07
N PHE A 77 -14.78 0.25 32.95
CA PHE A 77 -14.58 1.02 31.71
C PHE A 77 -15.93 1.49 31.14
N GLU A 78 -16.91 0.60 31.02
CA GLU A 78 -18.24 0.92 30.51
C GLU A 78 -18.96 1.98 31.36
N ALA A 79 -18.76 1.96 32.67
CA ALA A 79 -19.30 2.98 33.57
C ALA A 79 -18.77 4.41 33.29
N LEU A 80 -17.62 4.54 32.59
CA LEU A 80 -17.02 5.82 32.23
C LEU A 80 -17.43 6.31 30.82
N ASP A 81 -18.19 5.56 30.06
CA ASP A 81 -18.47 5.84 28.64
C ASP A 81 -19.08 7.23 28.41
N SER A 82 -20.03 7.64 29.24
CA SER A 82 -20.71 8.96 29.14
C SER A 82 -19.76 10.17 29.34
N LEU A 83 -18.63 9.98 29.99
CA LEU A 83 -17.60 10.99 30.26
C LEU A 83 -16.40 10.87 29.32
N THR A 84 -16.37 9.81 28.50
CA THR A 84 -15.21 9.46 27.67
C THR A 84 -15.38 9.96 26.24
N ARG A 85 -14.33 10.61 25.71
CA ARG A 85 -14.24 10.99 24.29
C ARG A 85 -13.04 10.31 23.64
N PRO A 86 -13.17 9.85 22.38
CA PRO A 86 -12.04 9.25 21.68
C PRO A 86 -10.97 10.31 21.35
N LEU A 87 -9.71 9.90 21.41
CA LEU A 87 -8.53 10.74 21.12
C LEU A 87 -8.66 11.49 19.78
N TRP A 88 -9.13 10.81 18.73
CA TRP A 88 -9.25 11.40 17.39
C TRP A 88 -10.14 12.66 17.36
N SER A 89 -11.02 12.86 18.37
CA SER A 89 -11.84 14.06 18.45
C SER A 89 -11.03 15.34 18.76
N PHE A 90 -9.81 15.18 19.29
CA PHE A 90 -8.89 16.27 19.65
C PHE A 90 -7.72 16.44 18.66
N LEU A 91 -7.39 15.42 17.85
CA LEU A 91 -6.24 15.45 16.94
C LEU A 91 -6.32 16.50 15.82
N LYS A 92 -7.47 17.13 15.61
CA LYS A 92 -7.66 18.19 14.61
C LYS A 92 -7.57 19.60 15.20
N ASP A 93 -7.52 19.72 16.50
CA ASP A 93 -7.41 21.01 17.19
C ASP A 93 -5.99 21.55 16.95
N LYS A 94 -5.87 22.88 16.93
CA LYS A 94 -4.57 23.54 16.73
C LYS A 94 -3.93 23.95 18.05
N THR A 95 -4.67 23.83 19.13
CA THR A 95 -4.29 24.30 20.46
C THR A 95 -4.81 23.31 21.50
N PRO A 96 -4.20 23.26 22.72
CA PRO A 96 -4.56 22.29 23.76
C PRO A 96 -5.85 22.62 24.54
N GLU A 97 -6.41 23.84 24.41
CA GLU A 97 -7.44 24.37 25.33
C GLU A 97 -8.67 23.47 25.42
N ARG A 98 -9.14 22.88 24.33
CA ARG A 98 -10.33 22.02 24.35
C ARG A 98 -10.07 20.71 25.06
N LEU A 99 -8.88 20.14 24.86
CA LEU A 99 -8.43 18.93 25.57
C LEU A 99 -8.27 19.22 27.06
N GLU A 100 -7.59 20.31 27.42
CA GLU A 100 -7.40 20.71 28.81
C GLU A 100 -8.71 21.02 29.51
N THR A 101 -9.63 21.72 28.86
CA THR A 101 -10.98 21.99 29.40
C THR A 101 -11.75 20.70 29.66
N HIS A 102 -11.66 19.74 28.71
CA HIS A 102 -12.32 18.44 28.85
C HIS A 102 -11.75 17.67 30.07
N LEU A 103 -10.43 17.57 30.16
CA LEU A 103 -9.77 16.90 31.30
C LEU A 103 -10.06 17.62 32.64
N ALA A 104 -10.01 18.95 32.67
CA ALA A 104 -10.30 19.74 33.87
C ALA A 104 -11.74 19.59 34.34
N GLY A 105 -12.68 19.36 33.41
CA GLY A 105 -14.09 19.06 33.72
C GLY A 105 -14.34 17.61 34.15
N GLY A 106 -13.33 16.78 34.34
CA GLY A 106 -13.45 15.36 34.71
C GLY A 106 -13.73 14.44 33.55
N GLY A 107 -13.70 14.94 32.31
CA GLY A 107 -13.90 14.13 31.10
C GLY A 107 -12.67 13.28 30.75
N HIS A 108 -12.89 12.04 30.35
CA HIS A 108 -11.82 11.09 30.00
C HIS A 108 -11.52 11.08 28.50
N VAL A 109 -10.31 10.64 28.15
CA VAL A 109 -9.87 10.48 26.73
C VAL A 109 -9.51 9.03 26.47
N LEU A 110 -10.23 8.39 25.52
CA LEU A 110 -9.95 7.04 25.09
C LEU A 110 -8.81 7.02 24.07
N LEU A 111 -7.75 6.29 24.37
CA LEU A 111 -6.62 6.02 23.51
C LEU A 111 -6.70 4.61 22.96
N ASP A 112 -6.72 4.49 21.61
CA ASP A 112 -6.61 3.24 20.88
C ASP A 112 -5.43 3.21 19.90
N GLU A 113 -4.57 4.26 19.89
CA GLU A 113 -3.38 4.33 19.04
C GLU A 113 -2.25 3.45 19.61
N GLY A 114 -1.92 2.41 18.88
CA GLY A 114 -0.90 1.43 19.24
C GLY A 114 0.16 1.21 18.17
N PHE A 115 0.21 2.05 17.14
CA PHE A 115 1.16 1.91 16.03
C PHE A 115 2.08 3.11 15.87
N GLU A 116 1.65 4.27 16.37
CA GLU A 116 2.42 5.52 16.29
C GLU A 116 2.50 6.19 17.64
N ILE A 117 3.52 7.02 17.84
CA ILE A 117 3.55 7.95 18.95
C ILE A 117 2.47 9.01 18.67
N VAL A 118 1.58 9.21 19.62
CA VAL A 118 0.57 10.27 19.53
C VAL A 118 1.26 11.62 19.56
N GLU A 119 1.01 12.43 18.57
CA GLU A 119 1.53 13.79 18.42
C GLU A 119 0.37 14.72 18.11
N PHE A 120 0.18 15.75 18.90
CA PHE A 120 -0.79 16.78 18.63
C PHE A 120 -0.18 17.91 17.78
N PRO A 121 -1.01 18.67 17.01
CA PRO A 121 -0.50 19.72 16.13
C PRO A 121 0.27 20.86 16.83
N TRP A 122 0.18 20.98 18.14
CA TRP A 122 0.88 21.98 18.96
C TRP A 122 2.12 21.42 19.65
N GLU A 123 2.46 20.15 19.46
CA GLU A 123 3.64 19.51 20.08
C GLU A 123 4.83 19.51 19.11
N ASP A 124 6.05 19.54 19.68
CA ASP A 124 7.28 19.31 18.90
C ASP A 124 7.58 17.81 18.84
N GLY A 125 7.35 17.21 17.67
CA GLY A 125 7.57 15.80 17.44
C GLY A 125 9.02 15.34 17.60
N GLY A 126 10.00 16.23 17.46
CA GLY A 126 11.43 15.93 17.68
C GLY A 126 11.73 15.73 19.16
N ASP A 127 11.32 16.67 19.99
CA ASP A 127 11.46 16.57 21.47
C ASP A 127 10.68 15.37 22.02
N LEU A 128 9.46 15.17 21.55
CA LEU A 128 8.60 14.05 21.95
C LEU A 128 9.29 12.69 21.73
N ARG A 129 9.89 12.46 20.58
CA ARG A 129 10.58 11.19 20.28
C ARG A 129 11.79 11.00 21.17
N GLY A 130 12.56 12.05 21.44
CA GLY A 130 13.70 11.99 22.36
C GLY A 130 13.31 11.57 23.78
N ARG A 131 12.19 12.05 24.28
CA ARG A 131 11.65 11.73 25.60
C ARG A 131 11.04 10.32 25.68
N PHE A 132 10.52 9.79 24.57
CA PHE A 132 9.67 8.61 24.56
C PHE A 132 10.36 7.37 25.13
N ARG A 133 11.67 7.22 24.91
CA ARG A 133 12.49 6.13 25.44
C ARG A 133 12.44 6.03 26.98
N GLY A 134 12.27 7.16 27.66
CA GLY A 134 12.24 7.22 29.12
C GLY A 134 10.95 6.68 29.74
N PHE A 135 9.85 6.68 29.01
CA PHE A 135 8.54 6.31 29.59
C PHE A 135 8.42 4.82 29.92
N ILE A 136 9.25 3.95 29.33
CA ILE A 136 9.24 2.52 29.66
C ILE A 136 9.58 2.27 31.14
N SER A 137 10.41 3.10 31.77
CA SER A 137 10.75 3.01 33.20
C SER A 137 9.58 3.36 34.13
N ARG A 138 8.48 3.89 33.58
CA ARG A 138 7.24 4.15 34.32
C ARG A 138 6.35 2.93 34.45
N ILE A 139 6.64 1.88 33.68
CA ILE A 139 5.91 0.61 33.75
C ILE A 139 6.46 -0.22 34.89
N GLY A 140 5.61 -0.63 35.80
CA GLY A 140 5.96 -1.57 36.86
C GLY A 140 5.94 -3.00 36.32
N PHE A 141 7.08 -3.54 35.94
CA PHE A 141 7.20 -4.94 35.52
C PHE A 141 7.29 -5.88 36.72
N ASN A 142 6.90 -7.13 36.53
CA ASN A 142 7.10 -8.14 37.55
C ASN A 142 8.61 -8.44 37.76
N PRO A 143 9.02 -9.01 38.91
CA PRO A 143 10.44 -9.18 39.25
C PRO A 143 11.25 -10.00 38.23
N VAL A 144 10.63 -10.99 37.57
CA VAL A 144 11.30 -11.80 36.54
C VAL A 144 11.62 -10.96 35.31
N VAL A 145 10.63 -10.25 34.79
CA VAL A 145 10.81 -9.37 33.64
C VAL A 145 11.79 -8.24 33.96
N GLN A 146 11.68 -7.64 35.14
CA GLN A 146 12.57 -6.55 35.57
C GLN A 146 14.04 -7.00 35.60
N ARG A 147 14.32 -8.16 36.17
CA ARG A 147 15.69 -8.72 36.18
C ARG A 147 16.25 -8.90 34.78
N HIS A 148 15.47 -9.48 33.86
CA HIS A 148 15.94 -9.70 32.50
C HIS A 148 16.10 -8.37 31.71
N ILE A 149 15.30 -7.33 32.01
CA ILE A 149 15.53 -5.98 31.48
C ILE A 149 16.94 -5.50 31.85
N GLU A 150 17.33 -5.63 33.13
CA GLU A 150 18.62 -5.20 33.66
C GLU A 150 19.78 -6.01 33.04
N GLU A 151 19.60 -7.33 32.90
CA GLU A 151 20.56 -8.22 32.22
C GLU A 151 20.77 -7.81 30.74
N ILE A 152 19.68 -7.55 29.98
CA ILE A 152 19.74 -7.08 28.60
C ILE A 152 20.47 -5.73 28.50
N GLU A 153 20.11 -4.76 29.34
CA GLU A 153 20.76 -3.46 29.37
C GLU A 153 22.27 -3.57 29.65
N THR A 154 22.62 -4.44 30.58
CA THR A 154 24.03 -4.72 30.94
C THR A 154 24.77 -5.37 29.76
N ALA A 155 24.20 -6.40 29.14
CA ALA A 155 24.81 -7.10 28.02
C ALA A 155 24.96 -6.20 26.78
N MET A 156 23.97 -5.31 26.53
CA MET A 156 24.03 -4.33 25.44
C MET A 156 25.06 -3.23 25.70
N ALA A 157 25.24 -2.80 26.96
CA ALA A 157 26.24 -1.79 27.34
C ALA A 157 27.68 -2.30 27.28
N GLN A 158 27.89 -3.60 27.51
CA GLN A 158 29.22 -4.25 27.42
C GLN A 158 29.73 -4.39 25.99
N GLY A 159 28.82 -4.35 24.99
CA GLY A 159 29.17 -4.35 23.57
C GLY A 159 29.73 -2.98 23.16
N SER A 160 31.03 -2.92 22.81
CA SER A 160 31.64 -1.69 22.30
C SER A 160 31.23 -1.48 20.84
N GLY A 161 30.25 -0.61 20.58
CA GLY A 161 29.98 -0.15 19.24
C GLY A 161 28.51 -0.15 18.82
N ARG A 162 28.28 0.12 17.53
CA ARG A 162 26.96 0.10 16.91
C ARG A 162 26.44 -1.33 16.83
N VAL A 163 25.19 -1.53 17.26
CA VAL A 163 24.44 -2.80 17.16
C VAL A 163 23.26 -2.60 16.21
N VAL A 164 23.10 -3.49 15.24
CA VAL A 164 21.95 -3.52 14.32
C VAL A 164 21.05 -4.70 14.68
N ALA A 165 19.78 -4.41 14.89
CA ALA A 165 18.75 -5.43 15.10
C ALA A 165 18.07 -5.77 13.77
N TYR A 166 18.01 -7.05 13.45
CA TYR A 166 17.39 -7.61 12.26
C TYR A 166 16.12 -8.36 12.64
N HIS A 167 14.96 -7.86 12.22
CA HIS A 167 13.70 -8.56 12.50
C HIS A 167 13.22 -9.33 11.27
N ILE A 168 13.22 -10.64 11.36
CA ILE A 168 12.81 -11.58 10.32
C ILE A 168 11.41 -12.08 10.64
N ARG A 169 10.42 -11.65 9.87
CA ARG A 169 9.03 -12.07 10.09
C ARG A 169 8.71 -13.32 9.27
N ARG A 170 8.31 -14.40 9.92
CA ARG A 170 7.94 -15.69 9.32
C ARG A 170 6.74 -16.33 10.01
N GLY A 171 6.88 -16.80 11.20
CA GLY A 171 6.07 -17.59 12.12
C GLY A 171 4.59 -17.75 11.75
N ASP A 172 3.73 -16.88 12.27
CA ASP A 172 2.28 -16.95 12.05
C ASP A 172 1.87 -16.80 10.57
N ILE A 173 2.70 -16.14 9.77
CA ILE A 173 2.43 -15.95 8.33
C ILE A 173 2.59 -17.25 7.56
N LEU A 174 3.56 -18.09 7.93
CA LEU A 174 3.85 -19.34 7.24
C LEU A 174 3.02 -20.51 7.76
N ASN A 175 2.68 -20.51 9.05
CA ASN A 175 2.21 -21.70 9.75
C ASN A 175 0.76 -21.62 10.23
N GLU A 176 0.17 -20.44 10.39
CA GLU A 176 -1.14 -20.27 11.00
C GLU A 176 -2.25 -19.92 9.99
N ASP A 177 -3.33 -20.69 10.00
CA ASP A 177 -4.56 -20.33 9.31
C ASP A 177 -5.24 -19.14 10.02
N PRO A 178 -5.78 -18.19 9.30
CA PRO A 178 -5.84 -18.07 7.84
C PRO A 178 -4.64 -17.30 7.23
N TRP A 179 -3.61 -17.00 8.00
CA TRP A 179 -2.52 -16.11 7.60
C TRP A 179 -1.66 -16.68 6.47
N LYS A 180 -1.37 -17.98 6.49
CA LYS A 180 -0.60 -18.64 5.43
C LYS A 180 -1.25 -18.54 4.05
N HIS A 181 -2.58 -18.43 4.00
CA HIS A 181 -3.34 -18.32 2.75
C HIS A 181 -3.58 -16.89 2.32
N LYS A 182 -3.34 -15.92 3.21
CA LYS A 182 -3.53 -14.50 2.92
C LYS A 182 -2.25 -13.90 2.35
N GLU A 183 -2.43 -12.93 1.48
CA GLU A 183 -1.34 -12.22 0.86
C GLU A 183 -0.73 -11.21 1.83
N TRP A 184 0.33 -11.60 2.51
CA TRP A 184 1.16 -10.75 3.37
C TRP A 184 2.61 -10.62 2.88
N PRO A 185 2.91 -10.64 1.57
CA PRO A 185 4.29 -10.67 1.09
C PRO A 185 5.11 -9.44 1.52
N ALA A 186 4.44 -8.31 1.83
CA ALA A 186 5.14 -7.15 2.38
C ALA A 186 5.72 -7.36 3.78
N LYS A 187 5.29 -8.40 4.50
CA LYS A 187 5.81 -8.75 5.81
C LYS A 187 6.99 -9.71 5.76
N ILE A 188 7.21 -10.36 4.63
CA ILE A 188 8.30 -11.31 4.42
C ILE A 188 9.32 -10.69 3.48
N GLU A 189 10.54 -10.53 3.97
CA GLU A 189 11.69 -10.17 3.15
C GLU A 189 12.53 -11.42 2.85
N PRO A 190 13.12 -11.54 1.66
CA PRO A 190 14.09 -12.61 1.36
C PRO A 190 15.28 -12.59 2.29
N ASP A 191 15.77 -13.77 2.69
CA ASP A 191 16.95 -13.92 3.54
C ASP A 191 18.18 -13.26 2.90
N GLU A 192 18.26 -13.25 1.59
CA GLU A 192 19.34 -12.67 0.80
C GLU A 192 19.51 -11.15 1.03
N LEU A 193 18.40 -10.44 1.28
CA LEU A 193 18.48 -9.02 1.64
C LEU A 193 19.08 -8.82 3.04
N TYR A 194 18.73 -9.69 3.98
CA TYR A 194 19.33 -9.66 5.33
C TYR A 194 20.81 -9.99 5.28
N SER A 195 21.21 -11.05 4.56
CA SER A 195 22.59 -11.46 4.41
C SER A 195 23.43 -10.36 3.75
N ALA A 196 22.98 -9.78 2.67
CA ALA A 196 23.67 -8.68 2.00
C ALA A 196 23.86 -7.44 2.91
N TYR A 197 22.85 -7.13 3.73
CA TYR A 197 22.95 -6.01 4.66
C TYR A 197 23.83 -6.34 5.89
N LEU A 198 23.84 -7.58 6.34
CA LEU A 198 24.77 -8.07 7.37
C LEU A 198 26.22 -7.94 6.90
N GLU A 199 26.52 -8.37 5.69
CA GLU A 199 27.87 -8.24 5.07
C GLU A 199 28.28 -6.79 4.95
N LYS A 200 27.38 -5.92 4.50
CA LYS A 200 27.61 -4.46 4.42
C LYS A 200 27.95 -3.84 5.78
N ASN A 201 27.44 -4.42 6.87
CA ASN A 201 27.64 -3.95 8.24
C ASN A 201 28.49 -4.89 9.09
N ALA A 202 29.41 -5.65 8.50
CA ALA A 202 30.22 -6.65 9.20
C ALA A 202 31.03 -6.09 10.40
N GLY A 203 31.27 -4.77 10.46
CA GLY A 203 31.91 -4.10 11.60
C GLY A 203 30.96 -3.73 12.75
N ALA A 204 29.64 -3.97 12.63
CA ALA A 204 28.66 -3.74 13.67
C ALA A 204 28.26 -5.06 14.36
N GLY A 205 27.86 -4.99 15.63
CA GLY A 205 27.18 -6.10 16.28
C GLY A 205 25.85 -6.36 15.61
N ALA A 206 25.47 -7.63 15.44
CA ALA A 206 24.24 -8.03 14.81
C ALA A 206 23.38 -8.89 15.75
N LEU A 207 22.11 -8.49 15.95
CA LEU A 207 21.11 -9.26 16.70
C LEU A 207 19.95 -9.62 15.77
N VAL A 208 19.64 -10.92 15.68
CA VAL A 208 18.56 -11.43 14.86
C VAL A 208 17.37 -11.81 15.75
N PHE A 209 16.18 -11.38 15.33
CA PHE A 209 14.91 -11.69 15.96
C PHE A 209 13.96 -12.29 14.93
N SER A 210 13.32 -13.39 15.29
CA SER A 210 12.30 -14.03 14.46
C SER A 210 11.32 -14.82 15.33
N ASP A 211 10.08 -14.88 14.88
CA ASP A 211 9.06 -15.79 15.41
C ASP A 211 9.18 -17.23 14.88
N GLN A 212 10.26 -17.52 14.11
CA GLN A 212 10.59 -18.82 13.54
C GLN A 212 12.03 -19.21 13.93
N ALA A 213 12.18 -20.26 14.73
CA ALA A 213 13.49 -20.69 15.24
C ALA A 213 14.48 -21.09 14.13
N GLU A 214 13.99 -21.72 13.07
CA GLU A 214 14.78 -22.11 11.91
C GLU A 214 15.39 -20.90 11.19
N SER A 215 14.69 -19.79 11.15
CA SER A 215 15.23 -18.53 10.60
C SER A 215 16.38 -18.01 11.43
N ILE A 216 16.27 -18.02 12.77
CA ILE A 216 17.37 -17.62 13.67
C ILE A 216 18.57 -18.54 13.45
N ALA A 217 18.36 -19.86 13.48
CA ALA A 217 19.42 -20.87 13.33
C ALA A 217 20.16 -20.72 11.99
N ARG A 218 19.44 -20.44 10.90
CA ARG A 218 20.02 -20.22 9.57
C ARG A 218 21.01 -19.04 9.58
N PHE A 219 20.63 -17.90 10.16
CA PHE A 219 21.49 -16.72 10.21
C PHE A 219 22.66 -16.86 11.17
N THR A 220 22.45 -17.41 12.35
CA THR A 220 23.53 -17.62 13.33
C THR A 220 24.56 -18.68 12.88
N THR A 221 24.13 -19.66 12.08
CA THR A 221 25.03 -20.64 11.46
C THR A 221 25.82 -20.06 10.30
N ALA A 222 25.15 -19.25 9.43
CA ALA A 222 25.79 -18.67 8.26
C ALA A 222 26.76 -17.52 8.60
N HIS A 223 26.50 -16.79 9.69
CA HIS A 223 27.23 -15.58 10.05
C HIS A 223 27.67 -15.64 11.53
N SER A 224 28.92 -15.97 11.79
CA SER A 224 29.48 -16.19 13.15
C SER A 224 29.40 -14.98 14.09
N HIS A 225 29.22 -13.76 13.56
CA HIS A 225 29.07 -12.53 14.34
C HIS A 225 27.63 -12.18 14.66
N VAL A 226 26.65 -12.95 14.14
CA VAL A 226 25.23 -12.77 14.42
C VAL A 226 24.87 -13.49 15.71
N ARG A 227 24.18 -12.79 16.59
CA ARG A 227 23.65 -13.31 17.86
C ARG A 227 22.14 -13.23 17.90
N SER A 228 21.54 -14.03 18.75
CA SER A 228 20.13 -13.98 19.13
C SER A 228 19.96 -13.41 20.53
N ILE A 229 18.73 -13.25 21.01
CA ILE A 229 18.49 -12.80 22.38
C ILE A 229 19.01 -13.80 23.41
N THR A 230 19.01 -15.08 23.10
CA THR A 230 19.49 -16.13 24.02
C THR A 230 21.02 -16.08 24.23
N ASP A 231 21.74 -15.36 23.39
CA ASP A 231 23.17 -15.08 23.61
C ASP A 231 23.41 -13.86 24.51
N LEU A 232 22.35 -13.14 24.88
CA LEU A 232 22.40 -12.00 25.81
C LEU A 232 21.90 -12.35 27.19
N VAL A 233 20.83 -13.16 27.27
CA VAL A 233 20.15 -13.51 28.51
C VAL A 233 19.57 -14.92 28.43
N ASP A 234 19.57 -15.63 29.56
CA ASP A 234 18.90 -16.92 29.67
C ASP A 234 17.37 -16.71 29.81
N LEU A 235 16.62 -17.20 28.84
CA LEU A 235 15.16 -17.14 28.81
C LEU A 235 14.49 -18.46 29.24
N GLU A 236 15.25 -19.41 29.85
CA GLU A 236 14.67 -20.64 30.36
C GLU A 236 13.65 -20.32 31.46
N GLY A 237 12.50 -20.98 31.41
CA GLY A 237 11.39 -20.73 32.36
C GLY A 237 10.57 -19.44 32.08
N CYS A 238 10.96 -18.58 31.15
CA CYS A 238 10.15 -17.43 30.76
C CYS A 238 8.88 -17.87 30.04
N LYS A 239 7.75 -17.26 30.41
CA LYS A 239 6.47 -17.44 29.70
C LYS A 239 6.53 -16.84 28.28
N PRO A 240 5.72 -17.31 27.33
CA PRO A 240 5.74 -16.80 25.95
C PRO A 240 5.60 -15.27 25.83
N VAL A 241 4.72 -14.66 26.63
CA VAL A 241 4.53 -13.20 26.62
C VAL A 241 5.74 -12.45 27.19
N GLN A 242 6.46 -13.04 28.14
CA GLN A 242 7.71 -12.48 28.68
C GLN A 242 8.80 -12.50 27.63
N ARG A 243 8.96 -13.61 26.90
CA ARG A 243 9.89 -13.72 25.77
C ARG A 243 9.60 -12.70 24.70
N ASP A 244 8.35 -12.58 24.25
CA ASP A 244 7.93 -11.59 23.26
C ASP A 244 8.30 -10.16 23.72
N PHE A 245 8.07 -9.84 24.99
CA PHE A 245 8.41 -8.54 25.54
C PHE A 245 9.93 -8.30 25.58
N LEU A 246 10.69 -9.28 26.05
CA LEU A 246 12.15 -9.17 26.19
C LEU A 246 12.84 -9.05 24.82
N GLU A 247 12.36 -9.78 23.80
CA GLU A 247 12.82 -9.61 22.41
C GLU A 247 12.52 -8.21 21.88
N LEU A 248 11.30 -7.70 22.09
CA LEU A 248 10.91 -6.36 21.70
C LEU A 248 11.75 -5.31 22.43
N PHE A 249 12.01 -5.51 23.70
CA PHE A 249 12.85 -4.64 24.52
C PHE A 249 14.30 -4.65 24.05
N ALA A 250 14.91 -5.82 23.86
CA ALA A 250 16.28 -5.95 23.36
C ALA A 250 16.43 -5.30 21.99
N MET A 251 15.47 -5.53 21.07
CA MET A 251 15.43 -4.87 19.76
C MET A 251 15.40 -3.34 19.90
N SER A 252 14.64 -2.81 20.86
CA SER A 252 14.55 -1.37 21.11
C SER A 252 15.85 -0.74 21.63
N ARG A 253 16.78 -1.56 22.14
CA ARG A 253 18.10 -1.08 22.63
C ARG A 253 19.16 -1.00 21.54
N ALA A 254 18.92 -1.61 20.37
CA ALA A 254 19.84 -1.53 19.24
C ALA A 254 19.97 -0.10 18.71
N SER A 255 21.11 0.20 18.07
CA SER A 255 21.38 1.49 17.45
C SER A 255 20.57 1.71 16.17
N GLU A 256 20.16 0.61 15.53
CA GLU A 256 19.37 0.60 14.31
C GLU A 256 18.49 -0.66 14.27
N ILE A 257 17.28 -0.52 13.74
CA ILE A 257 16.36 -1.64 13.55
C ILE A 257 16.04 -1.75 12.06
N VAL A 258 16.38 -2.89 11.44
CA VAL A 258 16.04 -3.22 10.07
C VAL A 258 14.98 -4.32 10.05
N ALA A 259 13.88 -4.06 9.37
CA ALA A 259 12.71 -4.93 9.43
C ALA A 259 11.81 -4.76 8.21
N PRO A 260 10.89 -5.71 7.96
CA PRO A 260 9.89 -5.58 6.92
C PRO A 260 9.02 -4.32 7.08
N PRO A 261 8.56 -3.72 5.97
CA PRO A 261 7.82 -2.44 5.99
C PRO A 261 6.50 -2.49 6.77
N ILE A 262 5.90 -3.67 6.94
CA ILE A 262 4.62 -3.84 7.62
C ILE A 262 4.77 -4.83 8.78
N SER A 263 5.53 -4.46 9.81
CA SER A 263 5.62 -5.23 11.05
C SER A 263 5.26 -4.34 12.24
N ALA A 264 4.20 -4.69 12.95
CA ALA A 264 3.78 -3.98 14.16
C ALA A 264 4.78 -4.20 15.31
N PHE A 265 5.41 -5.39 15.37
CA PHE A 265 6.37 -5.73 16.42
C PHE A 265 7.63 -4.85 16.35
N SER A 266 8.33 -4.84 15.22
CA SER A 266 9.51 -4.00 15.05
C SER A 266 9.21 -2.51 15.05
N ARG A 267 7.99 -2.11 14.63
CA ARG A 267 7.55 -0.72 14.76
C ARG A 267 7.41 -0.32 16.23
N ALA A 268 6.80 -1.19 17.05
CA ALA A 268 6.71 -0.94 18.48
C ALA A 268 8.10 -0.83 19.12
N ALA A 269 9.03 -1.74 18.80
CA ALA A 269 10.41 -1.67 19.28
C ALA A 269 11.10 -0.33 18.91
N ALA A 270 10.95 0.11 17.67
CA ALA A 270 11.48 1.40 17.24
C ALA A 270 10.85 2.58 17.99
N ARG A 271 9.53 2.59 18.16
CA ARG A 271 8.83 3.64 18.90
C ARG A 271 9.20 3.64 20.38
N LEU A 272 9.41 2.48 21.00
CA LEU A 272 9.90 2.39 22.38
C LEU A 272 11.23 3.08 22.61
N SER A 273 12.08 3.16 21.60
CA SER A 273 13.37 3.84 21.67
C SER A 273 13.37 5.25 21.06
N GLY A 274 12.23 5.73 20.58
CA GLY A 274 12.12 7.04 19.93
C GLY A 274 12.76 7.10 18.53
N GLN A 275 13.12 5.95 17.95
CA GLN A 275 13.75 5.88 16.62
C GLN A 275 12.80 5.39 15.55
N GLU A 276 13.21 5.53 14.28
CA GLU A 276 12.51 5.01 13.13
C GLU A 276 13.06 3.62 12.78
N ARG A 277 12.15 2.70 12.45
CA ARG A 277 12.51 1.42 11.84
C ARG A 277 12.89 1.65 10.38
N LYS A 278 13.94 1.02 9.93
CA LYS A 278 14.42 1.07 8.54
C LYS A 278 14.02 -0.16 7.74
N CYS A 279 13.77 0.03 6.47
CA CYS A 279 13.51 -1.05 5.51
C CYS A 279 14.67 -1.16 4.52
N PHE A 280 14.84 -2.30 3.87
CA PHE A 280 15.98 -2.51 2.94
C PHE A 280 16.05 -1.49 1.80
N HIS A 281 14.90 -1.00 1.31
CA HIS A 281 14.89 0.03 0.26
C HIS A 281 15.38 1.41 0.74
N GLU A 282 15.47 1.63 2.05
CA GLU A 282 15.99 2.86 2.65
C GLU A 282 17.50 2.77 2.95
N VAL A 283 18.01 1.56 3.19
CA VAL A 283 19.37 1.33 3.66
C VAL A 283 20.28 0.64 2.64
N MET A 284 19.71 0.14 1.55
CA MET A 284 20.43 -0.51 0.44
C MET A 284 20.14 0.21 -0.87
N THR A 285 21.16 0.36 -1.69
CA THR A 285 21.02 0.84 -3.07
C THR A 285 20.25 -0.17 -3.92
N LEU A 286 19.78 0.26 -5.09
CA LEU A 286 19.14 -0.65 -6.04
C LEU A 286 20.09 -1.79 -6.44
N ALA A 287 21.35 -1.47 -6.78
CA ALA A 287 22.33 -2.46 -7.20
C ALA A 287 22.61 -3.52 -6.12
N GLU A 288 22.70 -3.13 -4.85
CA GLU A 288 22.84 -4.08 -3.73
C GLU A 288 21.62 -5.00 -3.59
N ARG A 289 20.42 -4.46 -3.77
CA ARG A 289 19.18 -5.27 -3.74
C ARG A 289 19.06 -6.18 -4.96
N ASP A 290 19.46 -5.71 -6.13
CA ASP A 290 19.48 -6.53 -7.33
C ASP A 290 20.43 -7.71 -7.20
N ALA A 291 21.63 -7.50 -6.66
CA ALA A 291 22.55 -8.59 -6.35
C ALA A 291 21.92 -9.61 -5.38
N ALA A 292 21.23 -9.14 -4.33
CA ALA A 292 20.52 -10.03 -3.42
C ALA A 292 19.38 -10.81 -4.13
N TYR A 293 18.65 -10.18 -5.05
CA TYR A 293 17.64 -10.90 -5.85
C TYR A 293 18.26 -11.92 -6.81
N GLU A 294 19.43 -11.68 -7.37
CA GLU A 294 20.14 -12.72 -8.16
C GLU A 294 20.55 -13.93 -7.29
N HIS A 295 20.95 -13.70 -6.04
CA HIS A 295 21.17 -14.80 -5.10
C HIS A 295 19.87 -15.56 -4.80
N LEU A 296 18.74 -14.85 -4.66
CA LEU A 296 17.44 -15.49 -4.50
C LEU A 296 17.02 -16.30 -5.74
N VAL A 297 17.27 -15.80 -6.95
CA VAL A 297 17.09 -16.57 -8.20
C VAL A 297 17.93 -17.85 -8.15
N SER A 298 19.20 -17.73 -7.77
CA SER A 298 20.10 -18.91 -7.65
C SER A 298 19.57 -19.92 -6.65
N ARG A 299 18.99 -19.46 -5.53
CA ARG A 299 18.36 -20.34 -4.52
C ARG A 299 17.13 -21.07 -5.07
N PHE A 300 16.27 -20.37 -5.87
CA PHE A 300 15.15 -21.01 -6.56
C PHE A 300 15.61 -22.03 -7.59
N ASN A 301 16.64 -21.71 -8.35
CA ASN A 301 17.21 -22.63 -9.35
C ASN A 301 17.85 -23.86 -8.69
N ALA A 302 18.31 -23.77 -7.45
CA ALA A 302 18.80 -24.90 -6.68
C ALA A 302 17.67 -25.76 -6.10
N GLY A 303 16.42 -25.30 -6.12
CA GLY A 303 15.21 -26.04 -5.72
C GLY A 303 14.44 -25.41 -4.57
N VAL A 304 13.11 -25.63 -4.58
CA VAL A 304 12.17 -25.09 -3.57
C VAL A 304 12.42 -25.70 -2.18
N GLU A 305 13.04 -26.85 -2.09
CA GLU A 305 13.46 -27.51 -0.85
C GLU A 305 14.51 -26.73 -0.05
N ASN A 306 15.14 -25.71 -0.66
CA ASN A 306 16.05 -24.81 0.05
C ASN A 306 15.33 -23.75 0.88
N PHE A 307 14.02 -23.69 0.83
CA PHE A 307 13.18 -22.85 1.69
C PHE A 307 12.67 -23.66 2.90
N ILE A 308 12.28 -22.98 3.97
CA ILE A 308 11.75 -23.67 5.18
C ILE A 308 10.47 -24.42 4.81
N THR A 309 9.62 -23.80 3.99
CA THR A 309 8.39 -24.41 3.47
C THR A 309 8.11 -23.90 2.06
N PRO A 310 7.30 -24.60 1.25
CA PRO A 310 6.82 -24.05 -0.03
C PRO A 310 6.06 -22.72 0.14
N SER A 311 5.42 -22.50 1.30
CA SER A 311 4.77 -21.23 1.62
C SER A 311 5.77 -20.08 1.77
N GLU A 312 6.93 -20.30 2.38
CA GLU A 312 8.01 -19.30 2.41
C GLU A 312 8.45 -18.94 1.00
N ALA A 313 8.69 -19.95 0.16
CA ALA A 313 9.06 -19.74 -1.23
C ALA A 313 8.01 -18.89 -1.98
N ALA A 314 6.72 -19.19 -1.81
CA ALA A 314 5.63 -18.43 -2.39
C ALA A 314 5.62 -16.96 -1.94
N HIS A 315 5.81 -16.70 -0.64
CA HIS A 315 5.80 -15.33 -0.12
C HIS A 315 6.99 -14.49 -0.60
N VAL A 316 8.22 -15.04 -0.61
CA VAL A 316 9.39 -14.29 -1.11
C VAL A 316 9.37 -14.14 -2.62
N TYR A 317 8.80 -15.09 -3.33
CA TYR A 317 8.61 -15.05 -4.77
C TYR A 317 7.80 -13.83 -5.24
N VAL A 318 6.83 -13.36 -4.46
CA VAL A 318 6.03 -12.18 -4.83
C VAL A 318 6.91 -10.96 -5.16
N LYS A 319 7.97 -10.74 -4.40
CA LYS A 319 8.91 -9.63 -4.63
C LYS A 319 9.86 -9.91 -5.79
N LEU A 320 10.34 -11.14 -5.88
CA LEU A 320 11.19 -11.58 -6.98
C LEU A 320 10.46 -11.51 -8.32
N ALA A 321 9.23 -12.06 -8.41
CA ALA A 321 8.42 -12.04 -9.63
C ALA A 321 8.22 -10.62 -10.15
N ARG A 322 7.95 -9.68 -9.22
CA ARG A 322 7.86 -8.27 -9.57
C ARG A 322 9.18 -7.77 -10.18
N ARG A 323 10.32 -8.05 -9.54
CA ARG A 323 11.61 -7.61 -10.05
C ARG A 323 11.93 -8.20 -11.40
N LEU A 324 11.66 -9.48 -11.60
CA LEU A 324 11.85 -10.16 -12.89
C LEU A 324 10.96 -9.56 -13.99
N GLN A 325 9.71 -9.24 -13.69
CA GLN A 325 8.81 -8.53 -14.61
C GLN A 325 9.34 -7.14 -14.97
N GLU A 326 9.83 -6.36 -13.99
CA GLU A 326 10.41 -5.04 -14.21
C GLU A 326 11.63 -5.07 -15.12
N THR A 327 12.38 -6.16 -15.09
CA THR A 327 13.61 -6.35 -15.89
C THR A 327 13.41 -7.17 -17.17
N GLY A 328 12.19 -7.51 -17.55
CA GLY A 328 11.93 -8.25 -18.78
C GLY A 328 12.16 -9.75 -18.71
N ARG A 329 12.21 -10.31 -17.51
CA ARG A 329 12.50 -11.72 -17.24
C ARG A 329 11.23 -12.48 -16.85
N GLU A 330 10.09 -12.21 -17.50
CA GLU A 330 8.81 -12.83 -17.17
C GLU A 330 8.79 -14.34 -17.38
N ALA A 331 9.58 -14.83 -18.37
CA ALA A 331 9.69 -16.26 -18.59
C ALA A 331 10.30 -16.96 -17.37
N GLU A 332 11.34 -16.39 -16.80
CA GLU A 332 11.96 -16.90 -15.58
C GLU A 332 11.04 -16.81 -14.37
N ALA A 333 10.31 -15.69 -14.23
CA ALA A 333 9.26 -15.58 -13.23
C ALA A 333 8.19 -16.68 -13.38
N TRP A 334 7.83 -17.02 -14.60
CA TRP A 334 6.91 -18.13 -14.86
C TRP A 334 7.48 -19.47 -14.41
N GLU A 335 8.71 -19.83 -14.80
CA GLU A 335 9.33 -21.11 -14.43
C GLU A 335 9.49 -21.27 -12.91
N ILE A 336 9.96 -20.23 -12.23
CA ILE A 336 10.06 -20.23 -10.77
C ILE A 336 8.67 -20.37 -10.13
N GLY A 337 7.68 -19.62 -10.62
CA GLY A 337 6.31 -19.70 -10.12
C GLY A 337 5.69 -21.09 -10.27
N GLN A 338 5.96 -21.75 -11.38
CA GLN A 338 5.51 -23.12 -11.61
C GLN A 338 6.18 -24.10 -10.65
N SER A 339 7.51 -24.01 -10.46
CA SER A 339 8.23 -24.89 -9.53
C SER A 339 7.70 -24.80 -8.08
N ILE A 340 7.29 -23.59 -7.65
CA ILE A 340 6.68 -23.39 -6.33
C ILE A 340 5.32 -24.08 -6.21
N LEU A 341 4.49 -23.99 -7.27
CA LEU A 341 3.20 -24.68 -7.33
C LEU A 341 3.38 -26.21 -7.36
N ASP A 342 4.34 -26.70 -8.13
CA ASP A 342 4.67 -28.13 -8.23
C ASP A 342 5.21 -28.68 -6.90
N ALA A 343 5.90 -27.87 -6.11
CA ALA A 343 6.32 -28.19 -4.74
C ALA A 343 5.17 -28.20 -3.71
N GLY A 344 3.94 -27.90 -4.15
CA GLY A 344 2.74 -27.98 -3.33
C GLY A 344 2.43 -26.74 -2.50
N ALA A 345 2.91 -25.55 -2.89
CA ALA A 345 2.48 -24.31 -2.28
C ALA A 345 0.97 -24.07 -2.49
N ASP A 346 0.21 -24.03 -1.42
CA ASP A 346 -1.24 -23.87 -1.41
C ASP A 346 -1.70 -22.45 -1.03
N ASN A 347 -0.81 -21.49 -1.12
CA ASN A 347 -1.12 -20.09 -0.83
C ASN A 347 -2.18 -19.54 -1.80
N ALA A 348 -3.29 -19.02 -1.28
CA ALA A 348 -4.43 -18.56 -2.08
C ALA A 348 -4.07 -17.50 -3.14
N PHE A 349 -3.01 -16.72 -2.92
CA PHE A 349 -2.54 -15.70 -3.85
C PHE A 349 -1.65 -16.27 -4.98
N MET A 350 -1.00 -17.41 -4.76
CA MET A 350 0.07 -17.91 -5.66
C MET A 350 -0.46 -18.22 -7.05
N ALA A 351 -1.56 -18.98 -7.14
CA ALA A 351 -2.18 -19.31 -8.43
C ALA A 351 -2.66 -18.04 -9.17
N LEU A 352 -3.16 -17.02 -8.45
CA LEU A 352 -3.58 -15.76 -9.07
C LEU A 352 -2.40 -14.97 -9.62
N MET A 353 -1.28 -14.93 -8.90
CA MET A 353 -0.04 -14.31 -9.38
C MET A 353 0.50 -15.02 -10.60
N HIS A 354 0.51 -16.34 -10.56
CA HIS A 354 1.00 -17.15 -11.69
C HIS A 354 0.11 -16.96 -12.93
N ALA A 355 -1.21 -16.90 -12.77
CA ALA A 355 -2.12 -16.52 -13.85
C ALA A 355 -1.76 -15.14 -14.46
N THR A 356 -1.39 -14.17 -13.62
CA THR A 356 -0.98 -12.83 -14.07
C THR A 356 0.33 -12.89 -14.87
N ASN A 357 1.31 -13.69 -14.44
CA ASN A 357 2.54 -13.92 -15.20
C ASN A 357 2.24 -14.54 -16.58
N GLY A 358 1.29 -15.49 -16.65
CA GLY A 358 0.85 -16.08 -17.90
C GLY A 358 0.26 -15.05 -18.88
N ILE A 359 -0.43 -14.04 -18.38
CA ILE A 359 -0.94 -12.92 -19.22
C ILE A 359 0.21 -12.18 -19.91
N TYR A 360 1.29 -11.87 -19.19
CA TYR A 360 2.47 -11.21 -19.79
C TYR A 360 3.11 -12.03 -20.89
N LEU A 361 3.08 -13.35 -20.77
CA LEU A 361 3.63 -14.28 -21.75
C LEU A 361 2.62 -14.73 -22.82
N SER A 362 1.40 -14.18 -22.80
CA SER A 362 0.29 -14.62 -23.66
C SER A 362 -0.05 -16.12 -23.56
N LYS A 363 0.25 -16.75 -22.42
CA LYS A 363 -0.09 -18.14 -22.10
C LYS A 363 -1.54 -18.22 -21.60
N TRP A 364 -2.49 -17.93 -22.49
CA TRP A 364 -3.88 -17.68 -22.10
C TRP A 364 -4.60 -18.90 -21.53
N ASP A 365 -4.38 -20.10 -22.08
CA ASP A 365 -5.04 -21.31 -21.62
C ASP A 365 -4.48 -21.75 -20.25
N GLU A 366 -3.17 -21.71 -20.06
CA GLU A 366 -2.52 -22.01 -18.78
C GLU A 366 -2.91 -20.98 -17.71
N ALA A 367 -2.91 -19.69 -18.08
CA ALA A 367 -3.37 -18.63 -17.18
C ALA A 367 -4.84 -18.82 -16.75
N LEU A 368 -5.69 -19.35 -17.65
CA LEU A 368 -7.07 -19.67 -17.32
C LEU A 368 -7.15 -20.77 -16.26
N VAL A 369 -6.34 -21.82 -16.37
CA VAL A 369 -6.29 -22.89 -15.36
C VAL A 369 -5.91 -22.33 -13.99
N HIS A 370 -4.86 -21.51 -13.92
CA HIS A 370 -4.39 -20.94 -12.66
C HIS A 370 -5.39 -19.96 -12.03
N VAL A 371 -6.06 -19.12 -12.82
CA VAL A 371 -7.09 -18.23 -12.28
C VAL A 371 -8.33 -18.99 -11.78
N GLU A 372 -8.72 -20.08 -12.45
CA GLU A 372 -9.81 -20.95 -11.98
C GLU A 372 -9.43 -21.63 -10.65
N THR A 373 -8.19 -22.11 -10.53
CA THR A 373 -7.65 -22.66 -9.28
C THR A 373 -7.72 -21.62 -8.15
N ALA A 374 -7.24 -20.40 -8.43
CA ALA A 374 -7.31 -19.29 -7.46
C ALA A 374 -8.76 -18.97 -7.04
N LEU A 375 -9.70 -18.96 -7.98
CA LEU A 375 -11.11 -18.69 -7.70
C LEU A 375 -11.81 -19.81 -6.93
N ALA A 376 -11.32 -21.04 -7.03
CA ALA A 376 -11.84 -22.19 -6.31
C ALA A 376 -11.24 -22.33 -4.90
N HIS A 377 -10.18 -21.60 -4.57
CA HIS A 377 -9.48 -21.74 -3.29
C HIS A 377 -10.37 -21.30 -2.11
N PRO A 378 -10.58 -22.16 -1.08
CA PRO A 378 -11.55 -21.91 0.01
C PRO A 378 -11.15 -20.70 0.89
N ASN A 379 -9.87 -20.42 1.03
CA ASN A 379 -9.34 -19.33 1.86
C ASN A 379 -9.00 -18.08 1.05
N GLN A 380 -9.54 -17.95 -0.18
CA GLN A 380 -9.30 -16.77 -1.01
C GLN A 380 -9.91 -15.53 -0.36
N TRP A 381 -9.13 -14.46 -0.31
CA TRP A 381 -9.64 -13.18 0.14
C TRP A 381 -10.69 -12.64 -0.83
N GLN A 382 -11.69 -11.96 -0.30
CA GLN A 382 -12.75 -11.40 -1.12
C GLN A 382 -12.22 -10.49 -2.22
N GLU A 383 -11.23 -9.64 -1.91
CA GLU A 383 -10.63 -8.76 -2.89
C GLU A 383 -9.85 -9.53 -3.96
N ASN A 384 -9.07 -10.53 -3.57
CA ASN A 384 -8.34 -11.40 -4.52
C ASN A 384 -9.31 -12.20 -5.37
N TYR A 385 -10.40 -12.69 -4.79
CA TYR A 385 -11.46 -13.36 -5.52
C TYR A 385 -12.08 -12.44 -6.58
N ILE A 386 -12.36 -11.18 -6.22
CA ILE A 386 -12.96 -10.21 -7.13
C ILE A 386 -11.94 -9.79 -8.22
N SER A 387 -10.67 -9.56 -7.86
CA SER A 387 -9.58 -9.36 -8.82
C SER A 387 -9.44 -10.55 -9.76
N GLY A 388 -9.48 -11.76 -9.23
CA GLY A 388 -9.45 -13.00 -10.00
C GLY A 388 -10.59 -13.10 -11.01
N LEU A 389 -11.80 -12.67 -10.65
CA LEU A 389 -12.92 -12.60 -11.59
C LEU A 389 -12.66 -11.60 -12.73
N ALA A 390 -12.04 -10.44 -12.45
CA ALA A 390 -11.66 -9.46 -13.48
C ALA A 390 -10.55 -10.00 -14.39
N ILE A 391 -9.52 -10.61 -13.81
CA ILE A 391 -8.42 -11.26 -14.55
C ILE A 391 -8.96 -12.39 -15.42
N ARG A 392 -9.82 -13.25 -14.88
CA ARG A 392 -10.52 -14.30 -15.64
C ARG A 392 -11.31 -13.74 -16.82
N ALA A 393 -12.00 -12.63 -16.60
CA ALA A 393 -12.75 -11.97 -17.67
C ALA A 393 -11.82 -11.51 -18.79
N HIS A 394 -10.64 -10.97 -18.45
CA HIS A 394 -9.63 -10.56 -19.43
C HIS A 394 -9.10 -11.77 -20.23
N ILE A 395 -8.70 -12.83 -19.55
CA ILE A 395 -8.19 -14.07 -20.19
C ILE A 395 -9.27 -14.67 -21.11
N LEU A 396 -10.50 -14.81 -20.65
CA LEU A 396 -11.61 -15.32 -21.46
C LEU A 396 -11.88 -14.43 -22.69
N GLY A 397 -11.68 -13.13 -22.55
CA GLY A 397 -11.77 -12.19 -23.65
C GLY A 397 -10.69 -12.41 -24.71
N ALA A 398 -9.44 -12.60 -24.28
CA ALA A 398 -8.33 -12.93 -25.16
C ALA A 398 -8.56 -14.25 -25.90
N LEU A 399 -9.14 -15.24 -25.24
CA LEU A 399 -9.53 -16.53 -25.82
C LEU A 399 -10.80 -16.45 -26.68
N GLY A 400 -11.42 -15.28 -26.89
CA GLY A 400 -12.64 -15.12 -27.66
C GLY A 400 -13.93 -15.61 -27.00
N LYS A 401 -13.87 -16.06 -25.73
CA LYS A 401 -15.01 -16.60 -24.95
C LYS A 401 -15.86 -15.45 -24.37
N ARG A 402 -16.51 -14.66 -25.23
CA ARG A 402 -17.17 -13.38 -24.90
C ARG A 402 -18.22 -13.48 -23.80
N PHE A 403 -19.08 -14.51 -23.85
CA PHE A 403 -20.13 -14.68 -22.85
C PHE A 403 -19.55 -14.95 -21.45
N GLY A 404 -18.56 -15.83 -21.37
CA GLY A 404 -17.85 -16.13 -20.12
C GLY A 404 -17.13 -14.89 -19.55
N ALA A 405 -16.46 -14.14 -20.43
CA ALA A 405 -15.79 -12.89 -20.08
C ALA A 405 -16.77 -11.87 -19.46
N ARG A 406 -17.89 -11.61 -20.14
CA ARG A 406 -18.93 -10.69 -19.64
C ARG A 406 -19.52 -11.14 -18.30
N ARG A 407 -19.83 -12.43 -18.17
CA ARG A 407 -20.38 -12.99 -16.92
C ARG A 407 -19.40 -12.85 -15.76
N SER A 408 -18.12 -13.15 -16.00
CA SER A 408 -17.08 -13.02 -14.98
C SER A 408 -16.90 -11.57 -14.54
N PHE A 409 -16.84 -10.64 -15.50
CA PHE A 409 -16.76 -9.22 -15.20
C PHE A 409 -17.94 -8.71 -14.39
N LEU A 410 -19.17 -9.01 -14.79
CA LEU A 410 -20.37 -8.56 -14.08
C LEU A 410 -20.37 -9.06 -12.63
N ARG A 411 -19.95 -10.30 -12.38
CA ARG A 411 -19.81 -10.81 -11.01
C ARG A 411 -18.80 -10.02 -10.18
N ALA A 412 -17.69 -9.58 -10.76
CA ALA A 412 -16.72 -8.73 -10.10
C ALA A 412 -17.28 -7.32 -9.86
N PHE A 413 -17.86 -6.73 -10.89
CA PHE A 413 -18.41 -5.38 -10.86
C PHE A 413 -19.52 -5.19 -9.82
N TRP A 414 -20.47 -6.14 -9.72
CA TRP A 414 -21.55 -6.06 -8.74
C TRP A 414 -21.06 -6.18 -7.29
N GLN A 415 -19.90 -6.81 -7.06
CA GLN A 415 -19.36 -6.92 -5.71
C GLN A 415 -18.53 -5.69 -5.33
N LYS A 416 -17.60 -5.25 -6.18
CA LYS A 416 -16.73 -4.09 -5.91
C LYS A 416 -16.36 -3.36 -7.22
N PRO A 417 -17.22 -2.49 -7.73
CA PRO A 417 -17.00 -1.79 -9.00
C PRO A 417 -15.76 -0.88 -8.97
N MET A 418 -15.36 -0.40 -7.78
CA MET A 418 -14.23 0.51 -7.59
C MET A 418 -12.92 -0.23 -7.28
N LEU A 419 -12.89 -1.56 -7.34
CA LEU A 419 -11.63 -2.28 -7.23
C LEU A 419 -10.79 -1.99 -8.49
N PRO A 420 -9.49 -1.62 -8.38
CA PRO A 420 -8.67 -1.25 -9.53
C PRO A 420 -8.70 -2.27 -10.68
N ASP A 421 -8.57 -3.56 -10.36
CA ASP A 421 -8.60 -4.62 -11.38
C ASP A 421 -9.94 -4.69 -12.12
N VAL A 422 -11.05 -4.53 -11.39
CA VAL A 422 -12.39 -4.46 -11.99
C VAL A 422 -12.51 -3.23 -12.87
N THR A 423 -12.01 -2.10 -12.38
CA THR A 423 -12.12 -0.83 -13.09
C THR A 423 -11.26 -0.84 -14.35
N VAL A 424 -10.02 -1.32 -14.28
CA VAL A 424 -9.07 -1.30 -15.42
C VAL A 424 -9.36 -2.42 -16.41
N LEU A 425 -9.32 -3.67 -15.95
CA LEU A 425 -9.45 -4.81 -16.84
C LEU A 425 -10.88 -5.02 -17.31
N GLY A 426 -11.84 -4.73 -16.46
CA GLY A 426 -13.24 -5.02 -16.72
C GLY A 426 -13.97 -3.92 -17.48
N SER A 427 -13.78 -2.64 -17.15
CA SER A 427 -14.57 -1.56 -17.77
C SER A 427 -14.31 -1.44 -19.26
N PHE A 428 -13.06 -1.64 -19.73
CA PHE A 428 -12.74 -1.67 -21.15
C PHE A 428 -13.41 -2.83 -21.89
N MET A 429 -13.60 -3.95 -21.22
CA MET A 429 -14.25 -5.13 -21.80
C MET A 429 -15.74 -4.90 -22.05
N ILE A 430 -16.40 -4.17 -21.17
CA ILE A 430 -17.85 -3.87 -21.29
C ILE A 430 -18.12 -2.72 -22.23
N LYS A 431 -17.39 -1.61 -22.08
CA LYS A 431 -17.60 -0.40 -22.88
C LYS A 431 -17.55 -0.66 -24.39
N ARG A 432 -16.72 -1.59 -24.83
CA ARG A 432 -16.55 -1.87 -26.25
C ARG A 432 -17.48 -2.94 -26.83
N GLY A 433 -18.25 -3.66 -25.99
CA GLY A 433 -19.16 -4.72 -26.47
C GLY A 433 -18.51 -5.78 -27.39
N ARG A 434 -17.20 -5.62 -27.69
CA ARG A 434 -16.41 -6.39 -28.65
C ARG A 434 -15.04 -6.63 -28.06
N LEU A 435 -14.92 -7.65 -27.22
CA LEU A 435 -13.62 -8.25 -26.99
C LEU A 435 -13.19 -8.93 -28.27
N LYS A 436 -12.32 -8.29 -29.04
CA LYS A 436 -11.60 -8.98 -30.10
C LYS A 436 -10.51 -9.81 -29.42
N PRO A 437 -10.28 -11.06 -29.85
CA PRO A 437 -9.08 -11.82 -29.49
C PRO A 437 -7.87 -10.97 -29.86
N GLY A 438 -6.93 -10.78 -28.93
CA GLY A 438 -5.76 -9.93 -29.14
C GLY A 438 -6.03 -8.42 -29.11
N ALA A 439 -7.21 -7.96 -28.66
CA ALA A 439 -7.36 -6.57 -28.28
C ALA A 439 -6.46 -6.34 -27.07
N THR A 440 -5.24 -5.90 -27.32
CA THR A 440 -4.40 -5.29 -26.32
C THR A 440 -5.23 -4.23 -25.66
N LEU A 441 -5.31 -4.27 -24.33
CA LEU A 441 -5.68 -3.09 -23.58
C LEU A 441 -4.84 -1.94 -24.20
N PRO A 442 -5.38 -0.73 -24.32
CA PRO A 442 -4.60 0.41 -24.80
C PRO A 442 -3.43 0.76 -23.85
N PHE A 443 -3.09 -0.15 -23.02
CA PHE A 443 -2.02 -0.10 -22.06
C PHE A 443 -0.96 -1.08 -22.54
N ASP A 444 0.15 -0.54 -22.92
CA ASP A 444 1.36 -1.32 -23.11
C ASP A 444 1.85 -1.86 -21.75
N ARG A 445 2.91 -2.63 -21.83
CA ARG A 445 3.58 -3.17 -20.68
C ARG A 445 4.02 -2.08 -19.68
N ALA A 446 4.53 -0.93 -20.15
CA ALA A 446 4.99 0.16 -19.29
C ALA A 446 3.82 0.77 -18.50
N THR A 447 2.65 0.89 -19.10
CA THR A 447 1.43 1.30 -18.39
C THR A 447 0.96 0.23 -17.43
N LEU A 448 0.95 -1.04 -17.83
CA LEU A 448 0.67 -2.12 -16.90
C LEU A 448 1.69 -2.16 -15.77
N MET A 449 2.94 -1.83 -16.00
CA MET A 449 3.98 -1.76 -14.98
C MET A 449 3.91 -0.46 -14.16
N ALA A 450 3.45 0.65 -14.72
CA ALA A 450 3.18 1.88 -13.98
C ALA A 450 1.87 1.82 -13.17
N LEU A 451 0.85 1.17 -13.71
CA LEU A 451 -0.38 0.88 -13.00
C LEU A 451 -0.20 -0.16 -11.88
N PRO A 452 0.70 -1.10 -11.93
CA PRO A 452 0.68 -2.25 -11.04
C PRO A 452 1.74 -2.34 -9.97
N VAL A 453 2.32 -1.24 -9.54
CA VAL A 453 2.57 -1.19 -8.08
C VAL A 453 1.32 -1.74 -7.38
N ARG A 454 0.26 -1.83 -8.08
CA ARG A 454 -1.06 -2.23 -7.71
C ARG A 454 -1.36 -3.73 -7.80
N TYR A 455 -1.01 -4.43 -8.88
CA TYR A 455 -1.28 -5.86 -9.00
C TYR A 455 -0.64 -6.69 -7.91
N GLN A 456 0.45 -6.20 -7.38
CA GLN A 456 1.25 -6.91 -6.39
C GLN A 456 1.06 -6.40 -4.96
N GLN A 457 0.48 -5.23 -4.77
CA GLN A 457 0.31 -4.61 -3.46
C GLN A 457 -1.15 -4.45 -3.01
N THR A 458 -2.12 -4.60 -3.90
CA THR A 458 -3.55 -4.43 -3.58
C THR A 458 -4.02 -5.37 -2.50
N ASN A 459 -3.44 -6.55 -2.44
CA ASN A 459 -3.90 -7.58 -1.54
C ASN A 459 -3.32 -7.51 -0.14
N ILE A 460 -2.21 -6.78 0.03
CA ILE A 460 -1.46 -6.76 1.28
C ILE A 460 -2.11 -5.85 2.33
N VAL A 461 -2.92 -4.91 1.93
CA VAL A 461 -3.28 -3.76 2.78
C VAL A 461 -4.76 -3.70 3.11
N VAL A 462 -5.52 -4.73 2.80
CA VAL A 462 -6.98 -4.79 2.95
C VAL A 462 -7.46 -4.62 4.40
N GLN A 463 -6.61 -4.78 5.40
CA GLN A 463 -7.05 -4.78 6.80
C GLN A 463 -6.94 -3.44 7.53
N GLN A 464 -6.45 -2.36 6.93
CA GLN A 464 -6.30 -1.08 7.64
C GLN A 464 -6.97 0.09 6.92
N ALA A 465 -7.51 1.05 7.66
CA ALA A 465 -8.19 2.26 7.14
C ALA A 465 -7.30 3.11 6.18
N LYS A 466 -6.00 2.88 6.13
CA LYS A 466 -5.04 3.41 5.13
C LYS A 466 -5.30 2.90 3.70
N ILE A 467 -6.13 1.89 3.52
CA ILE A 467 -6.52 1.28 2.24
C ILE A 467 -7.20 2.27 1.30
N LEU A 468 -8.08 3.10 1.82
CA LEU A 468 -8.77 4.10 1.02
C LEU A 468 -7.79 5.06 0.32
N ARG A 469 -6.70 5.45 0.99
CA ARG A 469 -5.68 6.32 0.40
C ARG A 469 -4.84 5.62 -0.68
N ARG A 470 -4.53 4.34 -0.53
CA ARG A 470 -3.79 3.59 -1.57
C ARG A 470 -4.67 3.27 -2.78
N ARG A 471 -5.92 2.85 -2.57
CA ARG A 471 -6.89 2.68 -3.66
C ARG A 471 -7.16 4.00 -4.37
N ALA A 472 -7.22 5.09 -3.62
CA ALA A 472 -7.28 6.42 -4.17
C ALA A 472 -6.09 6.69 -5.10
N ALA A 473 -4.87 6.32 -4.72
CA ALA A 473 -3.68 6.53 -5.54
C ALA A 473 -3.69 5.70 -6.83
N ASP A 474 -4.14 4.45 -6.77
CA ASP A 474 -4.26 3.60 -7.96
C ASP A 474 -5.33 4.13 -8.92
N LEU A 475 -6.47 4.54 -8.39
CA LEU A 475 -7.52 5.19 -9.18
C LEU A 475 -7.07 6.55 -9.70
N SER A 476 -6.23 7.29 -8.96
CA SER A 476 -5.65 8.56 -9.40
C SER A 476 -4.77 8.35 -10.63
N THR A 477 -3.94 7.30 -10.63
CA THR A 477 -3.11 6.96 -11.79
C THR A 477 -3.98 6.80 -13.04
N ILE A 478 -5.07 6.04 -12.92
CA ILE A 478 -6.00 5.82 -14.03
C ILE A 478 -6.70 7.13 -14.44
N ALA A 479 -7.15 7.92 -13.48
CA ALA A 479 -7.83 9.17 -13.74
C ALA A 479 -6.92 10.24 -14.35
N ILE A 480 -5.62 10.18 -14.05
CA ILE A 480 -4.61 11.07 -14.61
C ILE A 480 -4.29 10.68 -16.05
N GLU A 481 -4.09 9.38 -16.31
CA GLU A 481 -3.78 8.86 -17.64
C GLU A 481 -4.99 8.89 -18.59
N TRP A 482 -6.20 8.72 -18.04
CA TRP A 482 -7.43 8.52 -18.81
C TRP A 482 -8.56 9.41 -18.29
N PRO A 483 -8.66 10.67 -18.74
CA PRO A 483 -9.59 11.68 -18.20
C PRO A 483 -11.08 11.33 -18.35
N TRP A 484 -11.46 10.44 -19.26
CA TRP A 484 -12.85 9.95 -19.39
C TRP A 484 -13.15 8.69 -18.59
N PHE A 485 -12.23 8.26 -17.75
CA PHE A 485 -12.49 7.14 -16.87
C PHE A 485 -13.70 7.44 -15.97
N PRO A 486 -14.66 6.51 -15.79
CA PRO A 486 -15.94 6.80 -15.15
C PRO A 486 -15.80 6.91 -13.62
N LEU A 487 -15.08 7.90 -13.15
CA LEU A 487 -15.11 8.33 -11.75
C LEU A 487 -16.17 9.39 -11.57
N ASP A 488 -16.89 9.35 -10.44
CA ASP A 488 -17.74 10.47 -10.06
C ASP A 488 -16.89 11.75 -9.86
N GLY A 489 -17.45 12.90 -10.19
CA GLY A 489 -16.69 14.16 -10.21
C GLY A 489 -16.17 14.60 -8.83
N LYS A 490 -16.68 14.03 -7.73
CA LYS A 490 -16.17 14.29 -6.38
C LYS A 490 -14.94 13.46 -6.09
N THR A 491 -14.98 12.18 -6.43
CA THR A 491 -13.84 11.26 -6.34
C THR A 491 -12.71 11.70 -7.26
N GLY A 492 -13.00 12.06 -8.51
CA GLY A 492 -11.99 12.54 -9.46
C GLY A 492 -11.23 13.78 -8.95
N ARG A 493 -11.94 14.76 -8.37
CA ARG A 493 -11.28 15.94 -7.77
C ARG A 493 -10.43 15.61 -6.57
N LEU A 494 -10.88 14.72 -5.71
CA LEU A 494 -10.08 14.28 -4.54
C LEU A 494 -8.78 13.61 -4.98
N LEU A 495 -8.86 12.71 -5.94
CA LEU A 495 -7.73 11.93 -6.43
C LEU A 495 -6.69 12.76 -7.20
N GLN A 496 -7.09 13.91 -7.73
CA GLN A 496 -6.23 14.85 -8.45
C GLN A 496 -5.83 16.07 -7.61
N SER A 497 -6.04 16.02 -6.30
CA SER A 497 -5.56 17.09 -5.42
C SER A 497 -4.03 17.14 -5.38
N THR A 498 -3.45 18.34 -5.26
CA THR A 498 -1.99 18.52 -5.18
C THR A 498 -1.35 17.65 -4.11
N GLN A 499 -2.01 17.49 -2.96
CA GLN A 499 -1.53 16.64 -1.89
C GLN A 499 -1.43 15.15 -2.29
N GLU A 500 -2.43 14.63 -3.00
CA GLU A 500 -2.42 13.24 -3.47
C GLU A 500 -1.42 13.03 -4.60
N LEU A 501 -1.29 14.00 -5.51
CA LEU A 501 -0.29 13.98 -6.59
C LEU A 501 1.14 13.98 -6.02
N GLU A 502 1.43 14.84 -5.03
CA GLU A 502 2.74 14.88 -4.38
C GLU A 502 3.04 13.59 -3.61
N ALA A 503 2.07 13.04 -2.89
CA ALA A 503 2.22 11.76 -2.20
C ALA A 503 2.49 10.60 -3.18
N MET A 504 1.90 10.63 -4.36
CA MET A 504 2.14 9.65 -5.43
C MET A 504 3.54 9.83 -6.02
N ARG A 505 3.92 11.07 -6.34
CA ARG A 505 5.26 11.41 -6.82
C ARG A 505 6.35 10.98 -5.84
N ALA A 506 6.21 11.31 -4.56
CA ALA A 506 7.17 10.92 -3.52
C ALA A 506 7.32 9.39 -3.42
N ARG A 507 6.23 8.65 -3.56
CA ARG A 507 6.29 7.17 -3.60
C ARG A 507 7.03 6.63 -4.82
N LEU A 508 6.81 7.23 -5.99
CA LEU A 508 7.52 6.84 -7.21
C LEU A 508 9.00 7.12 -7.08
N LEU A 509 9.39 8.32 -6.62
CA LEU A 509 10.79 8.69 -6.42
C LEU A 509 11.49 7.83 -5.35
N ALA A 510 10.81 7.50 -4.27
CA ALA A 510 11.34 6.56 -3.27
C ALA A 510 11.59 5.15 -3.87
N HIS A 511 10.96 4.83 -5.00
CA HIS A 511 11.10 3.59 -5.74
C HIS A 511 11.89 3.77 -7.05
N GLU A 512 12.34 4.96 -7.37
CA GLU A 512 13.03 5.32 -8.62
C GLU A 512 14.27 4.45 -8.86
N GLY A 513 14.94 4.06 -7.78
CA GLY A 513 15.97 3.03 -7.82
C GLY A 513 15.48 1.58 -7.95
N CYS A 514 14.16 1.32 -7.88
CA CYS A 514 13.58 -0.03 -7.86
C CYS A 514 12.84 -0.39 -9.14
N VAL A 515 12.55 0.57 -10.01
CA VAL A 515 11.83 0.39 -11.26
C VAL A 515 12.64 1.04 -12.37
N PRO A 516 13.64 0.36 -12.95
CA PRO A 516 14.32 0.88 -14.13
C PRO A 516 13.34 0.88 -15.30
N GLY A 517 13.27 1.98 -16.00
CA GLY A 517 12.50 2.10 -17.23
C GLY A 517 11.88 3.48 -17.41
N ALA A 518 11.74 3.87 -18.64
CA ALA A 518 11.18 5.16 -19.04
C ALA A 518 9.75 5.38 -18.53
N GLY A 519 8.96 4.31 -18.37
CA GLY A 519 7.55 4.39 -18.01
C GLY A 519 7.26 5.05 -16.67
N PRO A 520 7.78 4.56 -15.52
CA PRO A 520 7.61 5.18 -14.22
C PRO A 520 8.21 6.59 -14.14
N PHE A 521 9.35 6.79 -14.77
CA PHE A 521 10.03 8.07 -14.85
C PHE A 521 9.20 9.11 -15.59
N SER A 522 8.64 8.71 -16.74
CA SER A 522 7.69 9.49 -17.52
C SER A 522 6.38 9.76 -16.75
N PHE A 523 5.87 8.80 -15.98
CA PHE A 523 4.67 9.02 -15.18
C PHE A 523 4.93 10.04 -14.05
N CYS A 524 6.11 10.01 -13.44
CA CYS A 524 6.53 11.03 -12.48
C CYS A 524 6.51 12.43 -13.11
N ALA A 525 7.00 12.54 -14.35
CA ALA A 525 6.93 13.80 -15.11
C ALA A 525 5.48 14.28 -15.33
N LEU A 526 4.56 13.36 -15.65
CA LEU A 526 3.15 13.71 -15.79
C LEU A 526 2.55 14.24 -14.49
N LEU A 527 2.90 13.66 -13.34
CA LEU A 527 2.48 14.17 -12.03
C LEU A 527 3.02 15.57 -11.77
N GLU A 528 4.29 15.83 -12.09
CA GLU A 528 4.93 17.14 -11.98
C GLU A 528 4.20 18.18 -12.85
N ALA A 529 3.84 17.81 -14.08
CA ALA A 529 3.05 18.67 -14.96
C ALA A 529 1.65 18.99 -14.40
N ARG A 530 0.96 17.99 -13.83
CA ARG A 530 -0.34 18.18 -13.16
C ARG A 530 -0.26 19.09 -11.92
N MET A 531 0.91 19.19 -11.31
CA MET A 531 1.18 20.11 -10.19
C MET A 531 1.68 21.50 -10.66
N GLY A 532 1.79 21.73 -11.97
CA GLY A 532 2.28 22.98 -12.53
C GLY A 532 3.81 23.12 -12.61
N ARG A 533 4.56 22.08 -12.32
CA ARG A 533 6.03 22.05 -12.40
C ARG A 533 6.49 21.69 -13.82
N LEU A 534 6.16 22.54 -14.78
CA LEU A 534 6.24 22.21 -16.20
C LEU A 534 7.66 22.03 -16.72
N ASP A 535 8.64 22.76 -16.18
CA ASP A 535 10.05 22.67 -16.61
C ASP A 535 10.70 21.38 -16.09
N GLU A 536 10.46 21.02 -14.82
CA GLU A 536 10.88 19.75 -14.24
C GLU A 536 10.28 18.57 -15.00
N ALA A 537 8.99 18.63 -15.26
CA ALA A 537 8.24 17.62 -16.02
C ALA A 537 8.81 17.42 -17.43
N PHE A 538 9.06 18.53 -18.13
CA PHE A 538 9.59 18.50 -19.49
C PHE A 538 11.00 17.87 -19.52
N ALA A 539 11.92 18.30 -18.65
CA ALA A 539 13.27 17.76 -18.57
C ALA A 539 13.24 16.24 -18.29
N ARG A 540 12.47 15.83 -17.29
CA ARG A 540 12.32 14.42 -16.90
C ARG A 540 11.73 13.57 -18.02
N ASN A 541 10.68 14.04 -18.69
CA ASN A 541 10.06 13.24 -19.74
C ASN A 541 10.88 13.22 -21.02
N THR A 542 11.65 14.27 -21.33
CA THR A 542 12.61 14.26 -22.43
C THR A 542 13.67 13.16 -22.25
N GLU A 543 14.13 12.96 -21.03
CA GLU A 543 15.03 11.85 -20.71
C GLU A 543 14.34 10.49 -20.87
N ALA A 544 13.07 10.38 -20.45
CA ALA A 544 12.27 9.17 -20.66
C ALA A 544 12.06 8.84 -22.13
N VAL A 545 11.79 9.84 -22.98
CA VAL A 545 11.69 9.68 -24.44
C VAL A 545 13.01 9.21 -25.03
N ALA A 546 14.15 9.72 -24.56
CA ALA A 546 15.46 9.26 -25.01
C ALA A 546 15.73 7.78 -24.68
N GLN A 547 15.21 7.31 -23.53
CA GLN A 547 15.33 5.91 -23.11
C GLN A 547 14.38 4.97 -23.85
N ALA A 548 13.17 5.45 -24.23
CA ALA A 548 12.13 4.66 -24.90
C ALA A 548 11.43 5.49 -25.98
N PRO A 549 12.12 5.75 -27.11
CA PRO A 549 11.60 6.65 -28.15
C PRO A 549 10.36 6.12 -28.87
N ASP A 550 10.13 4.81 -28.84
CA ASP A 550 9.00 4.16 -29.52
C ASP A 550 7.85 3.82 -28.54
N ASP A 551 7.97 4.17 -27.25
CA ASP A 551 6.90 3.94 -26.28
C ASP A 551 5.79 4.98 -26.45
N PRO A 552 4.59 4.61 -26.93
CA PRO A 552 3.51 5.54 -27.22
C PRO A 552 2.99 6.26 -25.97
N LEU A 553 3.15 5.69 -24.77
CA LEU A 553 2.73 6.37 -23.55
C LEU A 553 3.73 7.44 -23.09
N VAL A 554 5.01 7.16 -23.23
CA VAL A 554 6.06 8.16 -22.96
C VAL A 554 5.88 9.34 -23.90
N ARG A 555 5.60 9.08 -25.19
CA ARG A 555 5.28 10.07 -26.20
C ARG A 555 4.00 10.85 -25.87
N LYS A 556 2.94 10.14 -25.52
CA LYS A 556 1.67 10.75 -25.10
C LYS A 556 1.85 11.71 -23.93
N ARG A 557 2.63 11.33 -22.93
CA ARG A 557 2.91 12.20 -21.78
C ARG A 557 3.73 13.42 -22.18
N GLN A 558 4.67 13.25 -23.13
CA GLN A 558 5.39 14.37 -23.70
C GLN A 558 4.45 15.35 -24.38
N ALA A 559 3.50 14.84 -25.16
CA ALA A 559 2.46 15.68 -25.78
C ALA A 559 1.64 16.45 -24.74
N GLU A 560 1.21 15.81 -23.66
CA GLU A 560 0.45 16.50 -22.58
C GLU A 560 1.29 17.56 -21.87
N ILE A 561 2.57 17.31 -21.64
CA ILE A 561 3.49 18.29 -21.03
C ILE A 561 3.71 19.48 -21.96
N LEU A 562 3.95 19.24 -23.25
CA LEU A 562 4.12 20.28 -24.26
C LEU A 562 2.83 21.10 -24.41
N MET A 563 1.68 20.45 -24.45
CA MET A 563 0.37 21.13 -24.47
C MET A 563 0.21 22.06 -23.25
N ALA A 564 0.56 21.57 -22.05
CA ALA A 564 0.49 22.38 -20.84
C ALA A 564 1.49 23.56 -20.83
N ARG A 565 2.60 23.46 -21.56
CA ARG A 565 3.57 24.55 -21.77
C ARG A 565 3.15 25.54 -22.87
N GLY A 566 2.06 25.24 -23.60
CA GLY A 566 1.61 26.01 -24.73
C GLY A 566 2.32 25.73 -26.06
N ASP A 567 3.20 24.73 -26.10
CA ASP A 567 3.81 24.27 -27.36
C ASP A 567 2.90 23.24 -28.04
N HIS A 568 1.85 23.77 -28.67
CA HIS A 568 0.85 22.96 -29.35
C HIS A 568 1.42 22.22 -30.58
N ALA A 569 2.36 22.86 -31.30
CA ALA A 569 2.97 22.25 -32.47
C ALA A 569 3.84 21.04 -32.08
N GLY A 570 4.67 21.18 -31.05
CA GLY A 570 5.43 20.08 -30.50
C GLY A 570 4.54 18.97 -29.97
N ALA A 571 3.43 19.33 -29.29
CA ALA A 571 2.48 18.35 -28.78
C ALA A 571 1.81 17.55 -29.90
N LEU A 572 1.43 18.17 -31.01
CA LEU A 572 0.87 17.47 -32.19
C LEU A 572 1.89 16.52 -32.83
N ALA A 573 3.16 16.94 -32.94
CA ALA A 573 4.22 16.09 -33.47
C ALA A 573 4.43 14.81 -32.61
N GLU A 574 4.38 14.95 -31.30
CA GLU A 574 4.45 13.78 -30.39
C GLU A 574 3.23 12.86 -30.53
N MET A 575 2.04 13.41 -30.76
CA MET A 575 0.84 12.61 -31.01
C MET A 575 0.90 11.87 -32.34
N ASP A 576 1.49 12.46 -33.39
CA ASP A 576 1.74 11.78 -34.66
C ASP A 576 2.73 10.62 -34.47
N ALA A 577 3.77 10.81 -33.70
CA ALA A 577 4.70 9.72 -33.33
C ALA A 577 3.99 8.61 -32.53
N CYS A 578 3.08 8.94 -31.60
CA CYS A 578 2.25 7.96 -30.90
C CYS A 578 1.44 7.09 -31.86
N ARG A 579 0.79 7.69 -32.86
CA ARG A 579 -0.06 6.98 -33.81
C ARG A 579 0.71 6.08 -34.77
N THR A 580 1.94 6.44 -35.08
CA THR A 580 2.81 5.61 -35.94
C THR A 580 3.30 4.35 -35.22
N GLY A 581 3.51 4.43 -33.91
CA GLY A 581 4.02 3.33 -33.08
C GLY A 581 2.97 2.47 -32.39
N ALA A 582 1.69 2.85 -32.44
CA ALA A 582 0.61 2.18 -31.73
C ALA A 582 -0.62 1.95 -32.63
N PRO A 583 -1.47 0.92 -32.34
CA PRO A 583 -2.75 0.78 -33.01
C PRO A 583 -3.60 2.03 -32.83
N ASP A 584 -4.33 2.42 -33.89
CA ASP A 584 -5.21 3.58 -33.84
C ASP A 584 -6.29 3.42 -32.77
N HIS A 585 -6.55 4.47 -32.00
CA HIS A 585 -7.38 4.43 -30.82
C HIS A 585 -8.10 5.75 -30.57
N ALA A 586 -9.34 5.71 -30.12
CA ALA A 586 -10.15 6.88 -29.81
C ALA A 586 -9.44 7.91 -28.93
N PHE A 587 -8.59 7.45 -28.00
CA PHE A 587 -7.85 8.32 -27.10
C PHE A 587 -6.84 9.22 -27.81
N TRP A 588 -6.16 8.70 -28.82
CA TRP A 588 -5.20 9.51 -29.57
C TRP A 588 -5.88 10.68 -30.27
N HIS A 589 -7.05 10.41 -30.87
CA HIS A 589 -7.86 11.45 -31.49
C HIS A 589 -8.43 12.44 -30.47
N PHE A 590 -8.88 11.94 -29.33
CA PHE A 590 -9.37 12.81 -28.26
C PHE A 590 -8.28 13.77 -27.76
N LEU A 591 -7.08 13.28 -27.44
CA LEU A 591 -5.99 14.15 -26.98
C LEU A 591 -5.53 15.12 -28.07
N THR A 592 -5.45 14.67 -29.32
CA THR A 592 -5.19 15.54 -30.47
C THR A 592 -6.25 16.65 -30.57
N GLY A 593 -7.52 16.30 -30.36
CA GLY A 593 -8.61 17.29 -30.32
C GLY A 593 -8.46 18.31 -29.20
N GLN A 594 -8.02 17.87 -28.01
CA GLN A 594 -7.73 18.78 -26.88
C GLN A 594 -6.57 19.75 -27.20
N ILE A 595 -5.54 19.28 -27.90
CA ILE A 595 -4.40 20.11 -28.30
C ILE A 595 -4.88 21.16 -29.31
N HIS A 596 -5.68 20.79 -30.33
CA HIS A 596 -6.27 21.74 -31.29
C HIS A 596 -7.20 22.75 -30.60
N GLU A 597 -8.02 22.28 -29.65
CA GLU A 597 -8.91 23.17 -28.87
C GLU A 597 -8.11 24.23 -28.10
N GLN A 598 -7.02 23.85 -27.45
CA GLN A 598 -6.16 24.80 -26.73
C GLN A 598 -5.38 25.73 -27.68
N ALA A 599 -5.02 25.25 -28.86
CA ALA A 599 -4.44 26.06 -29.91
C ALA A 599 -5.45 27.06 -30.56
N GLY A 600 -6.74 26.94 -30.23
CA GLY A 600 -7.80 27.79 -30.80
C GLY A 600 -8.39 27.27 -32.12
N ASP A 601 -7.91 26.14 -32.63
CA ASP A 601 -8.45 25.50 -33.84
C ASP A 601 -9.66 24.63 -33.50
N MET A 602 -10.80 25.27 -33.30
CA MET A 602 -12.05 24.63 -32.92
C MET A 602 -12.57 23.66 -34.01
N VAL A 603 -12.26 23.90 -35.26
CA VAL A 603 -12.72 23.08 -36.39
C VAL A 603 -11.96 21.73 -36.39
N ALA A 604 -10.63 21.79 -36.31
CA ALA A 604 -9.83 20.58 -36.19
C ALA A 604 -10.13 19.80 -34.89
N ALA A 605 -10.32 20.51 -33.77
CA ALA A 605 -10.71 19.89 -32.50
C ALA A 605 -12.04 19.13 -32.63
N ARG A 606 -13.04 19.70 -33.30
CA ARG A 606 -14.35 19.06 -33.55
C ARG A 606 -14.18 17.78 -34.35
N GLY A 607 -13.46 17.81 -35.46
CA GLY A 607 -13.23 16.64 -36.28
C GLY A 607 -12.52 15.50 -35.50
N CYS A 608 -11.56 15.86 -34.66
CA CYS A 608 -10.90 14.88 -33.77
C CYS A 608 -11.84 14.27 -32.73
N PHE A 609 -12.72 15.06 -32.11
CA PHE A 609 -13.67 14.57 -31.13
C PHE A 609 -14.79 13.72 -31.76
N GLU A 610 -15.24 14.10 -32.96
CA GLU A 610 -16.20 13.30 -33.74
C GLU A 610 -15.60 11.95 -34.07
N LEU A 611 -14.39 11.91 -34.60
CA LEU A 611 -13.69 10.64 -34.89
C LEU A 611 -13.46 9.80 -33.64
N ALA A 612 -13.05 10.42 -32.51
CA ALA A 612 -12.90 9.72 -31.25
C ALA A 612 -14.22 9.08 -30.78
N SER A 613 -15.34 9.80 -30.91
CA SER A 613 -16.66 9.29 -30.51
C SER A 613 -17.24 8.27 -31.46
N GLU A 614 -16.87 8.28 -32.75
CA GLU A 614 -17.19 7.22 -33.70
C GLU A 614 -16.40 5.93 -33.41
N MET A 615 -15.14 6.06 -33.06
CA MET A 615 -14.28 4.91 -32.72
C MET A 615 -14.67 4.26 -31.38
N ASP A 616 -15.14 5.04 -30.43
CA ASP A 616 -15.63 4.57 -29.12
C ASP A 616 -16.98 5.25 -28.80
N ASP A 617 -18.04 4.77 -29.43
CA ASP A 617 -19.41 5.29 -29.26
C ASP A 617 -20.03 4.89 -27.90
N SER A 618 -19.30 4.13 -27.09
CA SER A 618 -19.75 3.64 -25.78
C SER A 618 -19.26 4.49 -24.60
N THR A 619 -18.50 5.54 -24.82
CA THR A 619 -17.96 6.42 -23.76
C THR A 619 -18.73 7.74 -23.70
N ALA A 620 -19.59 7.86 -22.70
CA ALA A 620 -20.45 9.06 -22.53
C ALA A 620 -19.65 10.37 -22.42
N GLU A 621 -18.46 10.32 -21.83
CA GLU A 621 -17.59 11.47 -21.67
C GLU A 621 -17.10 12.05 -23.00
N LEU A 622 -16.81 11.23 -24.02
CA LEU A 622 -16.41 11.72 -25.34
C LEU A 622 -17.53 12.56 -25.96
N HIS A 623 -18.76 12.06 -25.93
CA HIS A 623 -19.92 12.80 -26.39
C HIS A 623 -20.17 14.09 -25.58
N ALA A 624 -19.88 14.05 -24.26
CA ALA A 624 -20.03 15.24 -23.43
C ALA A 624 -18.96 16.31 -23.72
N TYR A 625 -17.74 15.91 -24.10
CA TYR A 625 -16.69 16.82 -24.56
C TYR A 625 -17.07 17.43 -25.94
N LEU A 626 -17.51 16.59 -26.88
CA LEU A 626 -18.01 17.07 -28.19
C LEU A 626 -19.15 18.05 -28.01
N ALA A 627 -20.11 17.76 -27.14
CA ALA A 627 -21.22 18.68 -26.86
C ALA A 627 -20.76 20.02 -26.32
N GLU A 628 -19.78 20.05 -25.44
CA GLU A 628 -19.26 21.33 -24.92
C GLU A 628 -18.53 22.12 -25.98
N LEU A 629 -17.78 21.49 -26.85
CA LEU A 629 -17.10 22.12 -27.96
C LEU A 629 -18.15 22.72 -28.96
N CYS A 630 -19.16 21.91 -29.37
CA CYS A 630 -20.23 22.36 -30.25
C CYS A 630 -20.97 23.57 -29.64
N ARG A 631 -21.28 23.54 -28.36
CA ARG A 631 -21.90 24.69 -27.65
C ARG A 631 -21.02 25.94 -27.71
N ARG A 632 -19.70 25.83 -27.56
CA ARG A 632 -18.76 26.97 -27.65
C ARG A 632 -18.65 27.51 -29.09
N MET A 633 -18.83 26.65 -30.07
CA MET A 633 -18.90 27.03 -31.48
C MET A 633 -20.25 27.62 -31.89
N GLY A 634 -21.25 27.64 -31.00
CA GLY A 634 -22.59 28.11 -31.28
C GLY A 634 -23.51 27.11 -31.98
N ASP A 635 -23.07 25.87 -32.14
CA ASP A 635 -23.85 24.76 -32.72
C ASP A 635 -24.61 24.03 -31.60
N GLU A 636 -25.72 24.66 -31.15
CA GLU A 636 -26.50 24.15 -30.03
C GLU A 636 -27.23 22.84 -30.37
N ASP A 637 -27.61 22.61 -31.62
CA ASP A 637 -28.30 21.40 -32.08
C ASP A 637 -27.35 20.18 -32.01
N ALA A 638 -26.11 20.32 -32.48
CA ALA A 638 -25.11 19.31 -32.37
C ALA A 638 -24.75 19.05 -30.89
N ALA A 639 -24.74 20.10 -30.06
CA ALA A 639 -24.48 19.92 -28.61
C ALA A 639 -25.60 19.14 -27.92
N VAL A 640 -26.87 19.39 -28.25
CA VAL A 640 -28.01 18.62 -27.72
C VAL A 640 -27.92 17.16 -28.17
N THR A 641 -27.68 16.91 -29.46
CA THR A 641 -27.53 15.56 -30.03
C THR A 641 -26.44 14.75 -29.30
N ALA A 642 -25.27 15.35 -29.07
CA ALA A 642 -24.18 14.72 -28.37
C ALA A 642 -24.51 14.45 -26.88
N LEU A 643 -25.25 15.34 -26.20
CA LEU A 643 -25.72 15.12 -24.83
C LEU A 643 -26.80 14.05 -24.73
N ASP A 644 -27.68 13.92 -25.72
CA ASP A 644 -28.64 12.82 -25.79
C ASP A 644 -27.92 11.50 -25.89
N ARG A 645 -26.92 11.41 -26.76
CA ARG A 645 -26.09 10.20 -26.85
C ARG A 645 -25.35 9.89 -25.56
N ALA A 646 -24.75 10.88 -24.89
CA ALA A 646 -24.14 10.70 -23.58
C ALA A 646 -25.13 10.20 -22.51
N ALA A 647 -26.36 10.70 -22.52
CA ALA A 647 -27.43 10.29 -21.61
C ALA A 647 -27.96 8.87 -21.88
N GLU A 648 -27.98 8.45 -23.15
CA GLU A 648 -28.31 7.06 -23.53
C GLU A 648 -27.26 6.07 -23.05
N ILE A 649 -25.96 6.41 -23.22
CA ILE A 649 -24.83 5.56 -22.80
C ILE A 649 -24.76 5.45 -21.28
N ALA A 650 -25.02 6.56 -20.56
CA ALA A 650 -24.94 6.64 -19.11
C ALA A 650 -26.25 7.11 -18.47
N PRO A 651 -27.34 6.31 -18.54
CA PRO A 651 -28.69 6.72 -18.12
C PRO A 651 -28.80 7.08 -16.63
N ASN A 652 -27.90 6.55 -15.80
CA ASN A 652 -27.83 6.83 -14.37
C ASN A 652 -27.07 8.13 -14.02
N GLN A 653 -26.46 8.78 -15.01
CA GLN A 653 -25.76 10.05 -14.81
C GLN A 653 -26.65 11.25 -15.19
N GLN A 654 -27.41 11.73 -14.24
CA GLN A 654 -28.37 12.83 -14.42
C GLN A 654 -27.74 14.13 -14.98
N ARG A 655 -26.41 14.30 -14.82
CA ARG A 655 -25.68 15.51 -15.29
C ARG A 655 -25.81 15.76 -16.79
N TYR A 656 -25.86 14.70 -17.62
CA TYR A 656 -25.98 14.86 -19.08
C TYR A 656 -27.38 15.36 -19.46
N ARG A 657 -28.43 14.76 -18.89
CA ARG A 657 -29.83 15.22 -19.06
C ARG A 657 -30.02 16.65 -18.58
N ASN A 658 -29.49 16.98 -17.39
CA ASN A 658 -29.59 18.36 -16.88
C ASN A 658 -28.90 19.38 -17.78
N ARG A 659 -27.75 19.04 -18.40
CA ARG A 659 -27.06 19.92 -19.35
C ARG A 659 -27.87 20.08 -20.65
N ARG A 660 -28.37 18.98 -21.20
CA ARG A 660 -29.26 19.00 -22.39
C ARG A 660 -30.51 19.85 -22.13
N ASP A 661 -31.24 19.59 -21.07
CA ASP A 661 -32.48 20.32 -20.76
C ASP A 661 -32.24 21.82 -20.52
N ARG A 662 -31.05 22.20 -20.10
CA ARG A 662 -30.64 23.60 -19.97
C ARG A 662 -30.44 24.26 -21.33
N LEU A 663 -29.85 23.54 -22.30
CA LEU A 663 -29.70 24.04 -23.66
C LEU A 663 -31.07 24.21 -24.34
N LEU A 664 -31.90 23.18 -24.28
CA LEU A 664 -33.27 23.24 -24.87
C LEU A 664 -34.11 24.37 -24.29
N ARG A 665 -33.99 24.68 -22.99
CA ARG A 665 -34.69 25.83 -22.37
C ARG A 665 -34.15 27.20 -22.82
N LYS A 666 -32.94 27.27 -23.32
CA LYS A 666 -32.39 28.52 -23.86
C LYS A 666 -32.79 28.77 -25.32
N GLN A 667 -33.11 27.71 -26.05
CA GLN A 667 -33.59 27.73 -27.41
C GLN A 667 -35.10 28.05 -27.50
N ALA A 668 -35.88 27.68 -26.44
CA ALA A 668 -37.30 27.99 -26.29
C ALA A 668 -37.52 29.39 -25.69
#